data_bd2fb48e2f58b622af06675e8ce83e53
#
_entry.id   bd2fb48e2f58b622af06675e8ce83e53
#
_cell.length_a   1.000
_cell.length_b   1.000
_cell.length_c   1.000
_cell.angle_alpha   90.00
_cell.angle_beta   90.00
_cell.angle_gamma   90.00
#
_symmetry.space_group_name_H-M   'P 1'
#
loop_
_entity.id
_entity.type
_entity.pdbx_description
1 polymer ?
#
loop_
_entity_poly.entity_id
_entity_poly.type
_entity_poly.pdbx_seq_one_letter_code
_entity_poly.pdbx_strand_id
1 'polypeptide(L)'
;MKFVPIFKTKQTMKKQLFSALLFTALVGCNSSENQKKMTENIDNNPLLVESTLPYGAPDFSKIKDEHYRPALLKGMALQNERIAAITNSNEAPTFENTIIALEKSGVELERASAVFNALTEAHTNDTLKVLQKELSPKFAEHADGIHLNEKLFARIKALYDKRESLQLDPESLKLLENYYEDFEVAGANLSAADKETLKKYNSELASLETDFNQTLLEGSLAAAQTINGKKIAIVNTTQQPLLSELADRNQRKQLFEAAWNRTDGGAHNTNDILKRIALLRAKKAALLGFKNYAEWSLQRTMAKTPAAIAQFFKDLVPASVGKAKAEAKEIQAQIAKTGGNFSLEAYDWNFYAEQVRKAKYDLDENEIKPYFELKNALENGVFYAATKLYGITFKERKDIPVYHPDVLVYELFEENGTPLGLFYGDFFARESKRGGAWMSNFVNQSKLLNTKPVIYNVCNYVKPADGNPALLTYDELTTLFHEFGHALHGFFANQQYASLSGTAVARDFVEFPSQFNEHWALYPDILKNYAVHYQTKQPIPQALIDKIKKASTFNEGYAFTEVLAASNLDLQWHTIPADTIISNVNDFEKTALEKTGLWVKEVPPRYRSSYFAHIFGGGYGAGYYSYQWTEMLCHDAYQWFEENGGLTRANGQRFRDLILSKGNTMDYEKMYLSFRGKAPAIEPLLKARGLK
;
A
#
# COMPACT_ATOMS: atom_id res chain seq x y z
N MET A 1 -27.28 40.31 44.29
CA MET A 1 -27.48 40.81 45.69
C MET A 1 -26.46 40.09 46.58
N LYS A 2 -25.57 40.88 47.23
CA LYS A 2 -24.62 40.63 48.37
C LYS A 2 -23.47 39.66 48.07
N PHE A 3 -22.23 40.08 47.72
CA PHE A 3 -21.15 40.75 48.51
C PHE A 3 -20.64 39.91 49.72
N VAL A 4 -19.41 39.34 49.60
CA VAL A 4 -18.06 39.62 50.14
C VAL A 4 -18.00 39.63 51.73
N PRO A 5 -16.89 39.30 52.46
CA PRO A 5 -15.49 39.59 52.17
C PRO A 5 -14.42 38.52 52.62
N ILE A 6 -13.27 38.54 51.97
CA ILE A 6 -11.87 38.86 52.39
C ILE A 6 -11.53 38.77 53.88
N PHE A 7 -10.54 37.93 54.21
CA PHE A 7 -9.54 38.27 55.25
C PHE A 7 -8.12 37.77 54.87
N LYS A 8 -7.17 38.74 54.82
CA LYS A 8 -5.72 38.56 54.84
C LYS A 8 -5.28 38.36 56.29
N THR A 9 -4.29 37.48 56.53
CA THR A 9 -3.30 37.71 57.58
C THR A 9 -1.92 37.24 57.15
N LYS A 10 -0.97 38.16 57.33
CA LYS A 10 0.48 38.03 57.21
C LYS A 10 1.09 37.47 58.50
N GLN A 11 2.37 37.06 58.37
CA GLN A 11 3.42 36.78 59.38
C GLN A 11 3.58 35.32 59.74
N THR A 12 4.78 34.70 59.73
CA THR A 12 6.13 35.20 60.07
C THR A 12 7.19 34.20 59.58
N MET A 13 8.27 34.70 59.01
CA MET A 13 9.55 33.96 58.86
C MET A 13 10.18 33.73 60.21
N LYS A 14 10.60 32.47 60.48
CA LYS A 14 11.89 32.23 61.20
C LYS A 14 12.28 30.74 61.18
N LYS A 15 13.47 30.50 60.57
CA LYS A 15 14.49 29.51 60.92
C LYS A 15 14.09 28.02 61.07
N GLN A 16 14.52 27.23 60.09
CA GLN A 16 15.38 26.08 60.41
C GLN A 16 16.22 25.70 59.17
N LEU A 17 17.44 26.21 59.12
CA LEU A 17 18.59 25.57 58.54
C LEU A 17 18.96 24.39 59.46
N PHE A 18 18.89 23.18 58.95
CA PHE A 18 19.63 21.95 59.29
C PHE A 18 18.77 20.76 58.92
N SER A 19 18.92 20.27 57.73
CA SER A 19 18.71 18.87 57.26
C SER A 19 18.69 18.84 55.72
N ALA A 20 19.79 19.27 55.13
CA ALA A 20 19.98 19.18 53.66
C ALA A 20 21.37 18.54 53.40
N LEU A 21 21.59 17.33 53.92
CA LEU A 21 22.85 16.61 53.63
C LEU A 21 22.70 15.06 53.71
N LEU A 22 21.51 14.51 53.56
CA LEU A 22 21.32 13.04 53.51
C LEU A 22 20.32 12.55 52.45
N PHE A 23 20.00 13.40 51.42
CA PHE A 23 19.07 12.97 50.36
C PHE A 23 19.73 13.00 48.94
N THR A 24 21.02 13.37 48.83
CA THR A 24 21.75 13.43 47.57
C THR A 24 22.50 12.14 47.21
N ALA A 25 22.55 11.14 48.10
CA ALA A 25 23.22 9.86 47.81
C ALA A 25 22.30 8.74 47.29
N LEU A 26 20.98 8.88 47.41
CA LEU A 26 20.00 7.87 46.93
C LEU A 26 19.39 8.13 45.56
N VAL A 27 19.52 9.37 45.02
CA VAL A 27 19.06 9.70 43.67
C VAL A 27 20.15 9.43 42.62
N GLY A 28 21.41 9.40 43.00
CA GLY A 28 22.54 9.11 42.11
C GLY A 28 22.69 7.63 41.74
N CYS A 29 22.33 6.71 42.60
CA CYS A 29 22.41 5.27 42.30
C CYS A 29 21.25 4.75 41.45
N ASN A 30 20.05 5.31 41.61
CA ASN A 30 18.90 4.92 40.77
C ASN A 30 19.00 5.45 39.33
N SER A 31 19.67 6.59 39.09
CA SER A 31 19.88 7.11 37.75
C SER A 31 20.96 6.34 36.97
N SER A 32 21.99 5.85 37.65
CA SER A 32 23.05 5.04 37.02
C SER A 32 22.63 3.59 36.76
N GLU A 33 21.83 3.00 37.64
CA GLU A 33 21.23 1.67 37.39
C GLU A 33 20.14 1.70 36.33
N ASN A 34 19.32 2.76 36.30
CA ASN A 34 18.33 2.95 35.23
C ASN A 34 19.00 3.30 33.90
N GLN A 35 20.07 4.08 33.89
CA GLN A 35 20.87 4.32 32.68
C GLN A 35 21.60 3.06 32.22
N LYS A 36 22.14 2.24 33.14
CA LYS A 36 22.79 0.97 32.81
C LYS A 36 21.76 -0.06 32.30
N LYS A 37 20.60 -0.18 32.93
CA LYS A 37 19.49 -1.01 32.43
C LYS A 37 18.94 -0.51 31.09
N MET A 38 18.88 0.81 30.86
CA MET A 38 18.49 1.37 29.56
C MET A 38 19.54 1.11 28.47
N THR A 39 20.83 1.21 28.78
CA THR A 39 21.90 0.89 27.83
C THR A 39 21.98 -0.61 27.55
N GLU A 40 21.92 -1.48 28.56
CA GLU A 40 21.89 -2.93 28.37
C GLU A 40 20.64 -3.39 27.58
N ASN A 41 19.51 -2.70 27.71
CA ASN A 41 18.28 -3.01 26.98
C ASN A 41 18.31 -2.52 25.51
N ILE A 42 19.16 -1.52 25.20
CA ILE A 42 19.36 -1.03 23.83
C ILE A 42 20.33 -1.95 23.07
N ASP A 43 21.42 -2.38 23.71
CA ASP A 43 22.47 -3.19 23.06
C ASP A 43 22.00 -4.62 22.74
N ASN A 44 20.99 -5.14 23.42
CA ASN A 44 20.39 -6.45 23.20
C ASN A 44 18.98 -6.39 22.54
N ASN A 45 18.58 -5.25 22.02
CA ASN A 45 17.27 -5.10 21.39
C ASN A 45 17.19 -5.92 20.11
N PRO A 46 16.25 -6.87 19.96
CA PRO A 46 16.16 -7.77 18.79
C PRO A 46 15.88 -7.06 17.48
N LEU A 47 15.45 -5.79 17.50
CA LEU A 47 15.24 -4.97 16.31
C LEU A 47 16.52 -4.24 15.85
N LEU A 48 17.53 -4.11 16.72
CA LEU A 48 18.82 -3.45 16.41
C LEU A 48 19.90 -4.46 16.05
N VAL A 49 19.80 -5.68 16.56
CA VAL A 49 20.75 -6.76 16.28
C VAL A 49 20.30 -7.54 15.05
N GLU A 50 21.25 -7.94 14.22
CA GLU A 50 20.94 -8.81 13.08
C GLU A 50 20.38 -10.15 13.56
N SER A 51 19.26 -10.56 12.98
CA SER A 51 18.61 -11.83 13.33
C SER A 51 19.45 -13.01 12.85
N THR A 52 19.56 -14.05 13.67
CA THR A 52 20.21 -15.32 13.33
C THR A 52 19.30 -16.29 12.55
N LEU A 53 18.03 -15.93 12.37
CA LEU A 53 17.10 -16.70 11.56
C LEU A 53 17.48 -16.63 10.08
N PRO A 54 17.04 -17.59 9.27
CA PRO A 54 17.31 -17.59 7.83
C PRO A 54 16.97 -16.22 7.20
N TYR A 55 17.89 -15.71 6.38
CA TYR A 55 17.78 -14.44 5.64
C TYR A 55 17.63 -13.19 6.49
N GLY A 56 17.96 -13.25 7.80
CA GLY A 56 17.77 -12.14 8.71
C GLY A 56 16.29 -11.90 9.06
N ALA A 57 15.42 -12.88 8.89
CA ALA A 57 14.00 -12.77 9.21
C ALA A 57 13.78 -12.32 10.66
N PRO A 58 12.76 -11.47 10.94
CA PRO A 58 12.47 -11.01 12.30
C PRO A 58 12.17 -12.17 13.25
N ASP A 59 12.81 -12.20 14.41
CA ASP A 59 12.52 -13.19 15.44
C ASP A 59 11.33 -12.73 16.29
N PHE A 60 10.12 -12.98 15.79
CA PHE A 60 8.88 -12.62 16.49
C PHE A 60 8.70 -13.30 17.85
N SER A 61 9.47 -14.33 18.18
CA SER A 61 9.47 -14.94 19.52
C SER A 61 10.13 -14.04 20.56
N LYS A 62 10.99 -13.11 20.16
CA LYS A 62 11.74 -12.20 21.03
C LYS A 62 11.26 -10.75 20.96
N ILE A 63 10.62 -10.34 19.86
CA ILE A 63 10.16 -8.95 19.66
C ILE A 63 8.92 -8.69 20.53
N LYS A 64 8.93 -7.55 21.24
CA LYS A 64 7.83 -7.08 22.10
C LYS A 64 7.61 -5.59 21.86
N ASP A 65 6.45 -5.06 22.28
CA ASP A 65 6.09 -3.65 22.11
C ASP A 65 7.13 -2.69 22.72
N GLU A 66 7.72 -3.04 23.85
CA GLU A 66 8.75 -2.26 24.55
C GLU A 66 10.05 -2.06 23.75
N HIS A 67 10.29 -2.89 22.72
CA HIS A 67 11.48 -2.83 21.89
C HIS A 67 11.40 -1.77 20.79
N TYR A 68 10.20 -1.42 20.31
CA TYR A 68 10.05 -0.54 19.13
C TYR A 68 10.58 0.87 19.36
N ARG A 69 10.09 1.55 20.41
CA ARG A 69 10.47 2.95 20.65
C ARG A 69 11.98 3.14 20.80
N PRO A 70 12.70 2.39 21.66
CA PRO A 70 14.14 2.54 21.80
C PRO A 70 14.90 2.17 20.52
N ALA A 71 14.47 1.14 19.78
CA ALA A 71 15.12 0.72 18.53
C ALA A 71 14.99 1.79 17.45
N LEU A 72 13.81 2.36 17.23
CA LEU A 72 13.57 3.37 16.22
C LEU A 72 14.33 4.65 16.51
N LEU A 73 14.30 5.12 17.77
CA LEU A 73 15.07 6.32 18.17
C LEU A 73 16.58 6.10 18.07
N LYS A 74 17.08 4.91 18.45
CA LYS A 74 18.50 4.59 18.33
C LYS A 74 18.93 4.45 16.87
N GLY A 75 18.09 3.82 16.04
CA GLY A 75 18.30 3.70 14.59
C GLY A 75 18.46 5.08 13.92
N MET A 76 17.54 6.03 14.23
CA MET A 76 17.66 7.42 13.77
C MET A 76 18.98 8.08 14.24
N ALA A 77 19.36 7.88 15.50
CA ALA A 77 20.59 8.44 16.04
C ALA A 77 21.85 7.88 15.35
N LEU A 78 21.90 6.57 15.10
CA LEU A 78 23.00 5.91 14.38
C LEU A 78 23.11 6.41 12.93
N GLN A 79 21.97 6.55 12.25
CA GLN A 79 21.97 7.09 10.89
C GLN A 79 22.47 8.55 10.87
N ASN A 80 22.01 9.39 11.79
CA ASN A 80 22.49 10.77 11.92
C ASN A 80 23.98 10.85 12.20
N GLU A 81 24.53 9.96 13.02
CA GLU A 81 25.97 9.87 13.29
C GLU A 81 26.76 9.55 12.01
N ARG A 82 26.30 8.57 11.22
CA ARG A 82 26.92 8.19 9.93
C ARG A 82 26.81 9.32 8.90
N ILE A 83 25.66 10.01 8.83
CA ILE A 83 25.49 11.19 7.96
C ILE A 83 26.46 12.31 8.40
N ALA A 84 26.62 12.53 9.70
CA ALA A 84 27.59 13.49 10.20
C ALA A 84 29.02 13.11 9.84
N ALA A 85 29.40 11.85 9.87
CA ALA A 85 30.72 11.37 9.42
C ALA A 85 30.94 11.66 7.92
N ILE A 86 29.94 11.41 7.06
CA ILE A 86 29.99 11.74 5.63
C ILE A 86 30.19 13.25 5.43
N THR A 87 29.38 14.07 6.11
CA THR A 87 29.31 15.52 5.88
C THR A 87 30.47 16.31 6.48
N ASN A 88 31.12 15.76 7.52
CA ASN A 88 32.27 16.38 8.17
C ASN A 88 33.62 15.84 7.66
N SER A 89 33.61 14.90 6.71
CA SER A 89 34.82 14.41 6.06
C SER A 89 35.51 15.53 5.27
N ASN A 90 36.81 15.71 5.47
CA ASN A 90 37.65 16.63 4.69
C ASN A 90 38.09 16.02 3.33
N GLU A 91 37.81 14.74 3.11
CA GLU A 91 38.13 14.05 1.83
C GLU A 91 37.23 14.54 0.73
N ALA A 92 37.76 14.62 -0.48
CA ALA A 92 36.97 14.90 -1.67
C ALA A 92 35.85 13.85 -1.80
N PRO A 93 34.62 14.23 -2.26
CA PRO A 93 33.54 13.30 -2.50
C PRO A 93 33.94 12.25 -3.52
N THR A 94 33.74 10.98 -3.15
CA THR A 94 33.81 9.82 -4.03
C THR A 94 32.50 9.05 -3.99
N PHE A 95 32.23 8.20 -4.97
CA PHE A 95 31.06 7.35 -4.95
C PHE A 95 31.00 6.50 -3.68
N GLU A 96 32.13 5.93 -3.26
CA GLU A 96 32.23 5.10 -2.06
C GLU A 96 32.00 5.87 -0.76
N ASN A 97 32.74 6.99 -0.55
CA ASN A 97 32.65 7.74 0.72
C ASN A 97 31.44 8.64 0.86
N THR A 98 30.56 8.69 -0.17
CA THR A 98 29.38 9.53 -0.16
C THR A 98 28.13 8.71 -0.47
N ILE A 99 28.03 8.09 -1.65
CA ILE A 99 26.80 7.39 -2.09
C ILE A 99 26.68 6.03 -1.40
N ILE A 100 27.73 5.21 -1.42
CA ILE A 100 27.71 3.90 -0.72
C ILE A 100 27.62 4.07 0.78
N ALA A 101 28.30 5.08 1.34
CA ALA A 101 28.19 5.39 2.76
C ALA A 101 26.77 5.82 3.16
N LEU A 102 26.07 6.58 2.30
CA LEU A 102 24.68 6.97 2.50
C LEU A 102 23.74 5.75 2.41
N GLU A 103 23.90 4.89 1.40
CA GLU A 103 23.12 3.65 1.21
C GLU A 103 23.21 2.72 2.44
N LYS A 104 24.39 2.65 3.08
CA LYS A 104 24.62 1.85 4.29
C LYS A 104 24.19 2.54 5.59
N SER A 105 23.85 3.82 5.55
CA SER A 105 23.72 4.62 6.77
C SER A 105 22.56 4.23 7.67
N GLY A 106 21.45 3.73 7.12
CA GLY A 106 20.17 3.53 7.80
C GLY A 106 19.79 2.09 8.15
N VAL A 107 20.68 1.11 8.05
CA VAL A 107 20.36 -0.33 8.12
C VAL A 107 19.61 -0.75 9.39
N GLU A 108 19.98 -0.22 10.57
CA GLU A 108 19.30 -0.54 11.83
C GLU A 108 17.92 0.11 11.93
N LEU A 109 17.81 1.35 11.43
CA LEU A 109 16.52 2.06 11.38
C LEU A 109 15.56 1.33 10.41
N GLU A 110 16.04 0.94 9.25
CA GLU A 110 15.26 0.22 8.25
C GLU A 110 14.75 -1.11 8.80
N ARG A 111 15.62 -1.91 9.46
CA ARG A 111 15.24 -3.17 10.11
C ARG A 111 14.13 -2.97 11.14
N ALA A 112 14.28 -2.00 12.05
CA ALA A 112 13.29 -1.72 13.08
C ALA A 112 11.98 -1.18 12.49
N SER A 113 12.07 -0.28 11.50
CA SER A 113 10.93 0.35 10.84
C SER A 113 10.12 -0.65 10.01
N ALA A 114 10.77 -1.59 9.30
CA ALA A 114 10.10 -2.61 8.52
C ALA A 114 9.15 -3.46 9.40
N VAL A 115 9.63 -3.90 10.57
CA VAL A 115 8.79 -4.68 11.51
C VAL A 115 7.72 -3.81 12.16
N PHE A 116 8.06 -2.58 12.59
CA PHE A 116 7.11 -1.65 13.19
C PHE A 116 5.96 -1.32 12.24
N ASN A 117 6.26 -0.95 11.00
CA ASN A 117 5.27 -0.62 9.99
C ASN A 117 4.39 -1.83 9.64
N ALA A 118 4.98 -3.02 9.52
CA ALA A 118 4.22 -4.24 9.29
C ALA A 118 3.18 -4.48 10.39
N LEU A 119 3.58 -4.38 11.67
CA LEU A 119 2.68 -4.69 12.77
C LEU A 119 1.67 -3.58 13.08
N THR A 120 2.01 -2.32 12.85
CA THR A 120 1.03 -1.21 12.97
C THR A 120 -0.14 -1.37 12.00
N GLU A 121 0.07 -2.04 10.86
CA GLU A 121 -0.97 -2.28 9.85
C GLU A 121 -1.61 -3.68 9.94
N ALA A 122 -0.79 -4.73 10.14
CA ALA A 122 -1.27 -6.11 10.07
C ALA A 122 -1.68 -6.68 11.44
N HIS A 123 -1.15 -6.19 12.56
CA HIS A 123 -1.43 -6.69 13.90
C HIS A 123 -1.25 -5.61 14.97
N THR A 124 -2.03 -4.52 14.84
CA THR A 124 -1.90 -3.35 15.71
C THR A 124 -2.51 -3.58 17.11
N ASN A 125 -2.06 -2.80 18.08
CA ASN A 125 -2.61 -2.67 19.41
C ASN A 125 -2.51 -1.22 19.90
N ASP A 126 -3.04 -0.91 21.07
CA ASP A 126 -3.07 0.47 21.57
C ASP A 126 -1.66 1.04 21.82
N THR A 127 -0.68 0.22 22.21
CA THR A 127 0.71 0.65 22.36
C THR A 127 1.30 1.05 21.02
N LEU A 128 1.12 0.24 19.97
CA LEU A 128 1.62 0.53 18.64
C LEU A 128 0.95 1.78 18.03
N LYS A 129 -0.35 1.99 18.25
CA LYS A 129 -1.05 3.21 17.81
C LYS A 129 -0.49 4.47 18.46
N VAL A 130 -0.26 4.43 19.78
CA VAL A 130 0.36 5.55 20.52
C VAL A 130 1.77 5.83 20.00
N LEU A 131 2.57 4.79 19.80
CA LEU A 131 3.93 4.92 19.27
C LEU A 131 3.92 5.46 17.83
N GLN A 132 3.02 4.99 16.98
CA GLN A 132 2.89 5.48 15.61
C GLN A 132 2.60 6.99 15.59
N LYS A 133 1.67 7.45 16.43
CA LYS A 133 1.36 8.87 16.56
C LYS A 133 2.54 9.71 17.09
N GLU A 134 3.28 9.18 18.09
CA GLU A 134 4.48 9.84 18.63
C GLU A 134 5.60 9.93 17.59
N LEU A 135 5.81 8.87 16.81
CA LEU A 135 7.01 8.71 15.98
C LEU A 135 6.85 9.24 14.56
N SER A 136 5.62 9.33 14.02
CA SER A 136 5.40 9.83 12.66
C SER A 136 6.02 11.20 12.40
N PRO A 137 5.83 12.24 13.24
CA PRO A 137 6.50 13.52 13.04
C PRO A 137 8.03 13.44 13.21
N LYS A 138 8.54 12.52 14.06
CA LYS A 138 9.99 12.33 14.25
C LYS A 138 10.64 11.66 13.02
N PHE A 139 9.94 10.73 12.37
CA PHE A 139 10.39 10.17 11.10
C PHE A 139 10.46 11.25 10.01
N ALA A 140 9.46 12.13 9.93
CA ALA A 140 9.47 13.24 8.99
C ALA A 140 10.63 14.21 9.28
N GLU A 141 10.84 14.60 10.54
CA GLU A 141 11.97 15.44 10.95
C GLU A 141 13.31 14.80 10.63
N HIS A 142 13.45 13.49 10.87
CA HIS A 142 14.67 12.74 10.56
C HIS A 142 14.95 12.71 9.05
N ALA A 143 13.94 12.42 8.22
CA ALA A 143 14.06 12.44 6.78
C ALA A 143 14.43 13.84 6.25
N ASP A 144 13.79 14.89 6.77
CA ASP A 144 14.13 16.28 6.45
C ASP A 144 15.57 16.64 6.86
N GLY A 145 16.04 16.13 8.01
CA GLY A 145 17.41 16.29 8.48
C GLY A 145 18.46 15.74 7.52
N ILE A 146 18.11 14.70 6.76
CA ILE A 146 18.95 14.09 5.73
C ILE A 146 18.80 14.84 4.40
N HIS A 147 17.57 14.91 3.84
CA HIS A 147 17.35 15.43 2.49
C HIS A 147 17.57 16.95 2.36
N LEU A 148 17.40 17.71 3.43
CA LEU A 148 17.67 19.16 3.44
C LEU A 148 19.08 19.53 3.92
N ASN A 149 19.94 18.53 4.15
CA ASN A 149 21.32 18.76 4.60
C ASN A 149 22.18 19.32 3.45
N GLU A 150 22.58 20.57 3.57
CA GLU A 150 23.32 21.28 2.54
C GLU A 150 24.70 20.67 2.24
N LYS A 151 25.42 20.21 3.28
CA LYS A 151 26.73 19.59 3.11
C LYS A 151 26.63 18.25 2.39
N LEU A 152 25.63 17.44 2.76
CA LEU A 152 25.39 16.17 2.11
C LEU A 152 25.00 16.36 0.65
N PHE A 153 24.06 17.27 0.39
CA PHE A 153 23.64 17.58 -0.99
C PHE A 153 24.81 18.14 -1.84
N ALA A 154 25.65 19.01 -1.27
CA ALA A 154 26.83 19.51 -1.98
C ALA A 154 27.79 18.37 -2.41
N ARG A 155 27.99 17.35 -1.57
CA ARG A 155 28.80 16.17 -1.90
C ARG A 155 28.16 15.33 -3.01
N ILE A 156 26.84 15.07 -2.92
CA ILE A 156 26.07 14.34 -3.95
C ILE A 156 26.12 15.09 -5.27
N LYS A 157 25.85 16.40 -5.25
CA LYS A 157 25.88 17.26 -6.44
C LYS A 157 27.24 17.30 -7.12
N ALA A 158 28.32 17.37 -6.34
CA ALA A 158 29.70 17.35 -6.87
C ALA A 158 30.02 16.04 -7.63
N LEU A 159 29.42 14.93 -7.23
CA LEU A 159 29.51 13.64 -7.95
C LEU A 159 28.60 13.63 -9.18
N TYR A 160 27.37 14.09 -9.03
CA TYR A 160 26.38 14.15 -10.13
C TYR A 160 26.86 15.02 -11.28
N ASP A 161 27.44 16.20 -11.00
CA ASP A 161 27.99 17.10 -12.02
C ASP A 161 29.14 16.48 -12.83
N LYS A 162 29.82 15.48 -12.26
CA LYS A 162 30.95 14.76 -12.88
C LYS A 162 30.61 13.33 -13.30
N ARG A 163 29.34 12.90 -13.22
CA ARG A 163 28.89 11.51 -13.33
C ARG A 163 29.42 10.81 -14.59
N GLU A 164 29.49 11.52 -15.74
CA GLU A 164 30.00 10.96 -16.99
C GLU A 164 31.48 10.58 -16.94
N SER A 165 32.27 11.27 -16.10
CA SER A 165 33.69 11.03 -15.92
C SER A 165 34.02 9.99 -14.84
N LEU A 166 33.04 9.59 -14.02
CA LEU A 166 33.25 8.66 -12.90
C LEU A 166 33.37 7.18 -13.36
N GLN A 167 33.04 6.87 -14.61
CA GLN A 167 33.05 5.52 -15.18
C GLN A 167 32.28 4.49 -14.34
N LEU A 168 31.13 4.93 -13.76
CA LEU A 168 30.25 4.06 -12.99
C LEU A 168 29.57 3.05 -13.90
N ASP A 169 29.29 1.86 -13.36
CA ASP A 169 28.38 0.93 -14.03
C ASP A 169 26.94 1.52 -14.08
N PRO A 170 26.07 1.02 -14.96
CA PRO A 170 24.73 1.60 -15.15
C PRO A 170 23.87 1.65 -13.88
N GLU A 171 23.98 0.67 -12.97
CA GLU A 171 23.21 0.63 -11.73
C GLU A 171 23.73 1.66 -10.72
N SER A 172 25.05 1.78 -10.58
CA SER A 172 25.71 2.79 -9.75
C SER A 172 25.43 4.21 -10.24
N LEU A 173 25.44 4.41 -11.57
CA LEU A 173 25.05 5.69 -12.16
C LEU A 173 23.60 6.02 -11.83
N LYS A 174 22.68 5.08 -11.99
CA LYS A 174 21.27 5.27 -11.68
C LYS A 174 21.04 5.56 -10.19
N LEU A 175 21.78 4.92 -9.29
CA LEU A 175 21.74 5.22 -7.85
C LEU A 175 22.13 6.69 -7.58
N LEU A 176 23.23 7.14 -8.17
CA LEU A 176 23.69 8.53 -8.02
C LEU A 176 22.65 9.53 -8.55
N GLU A 177 22.07 9.26 -9.72
CA GLU A 177 21.00 10.08 -10.32
C GLU A 177 19.78 10.12 -9.40
N ASN A 178 19.34 8.97 -8.89
CA ASN A 178 18.19 8.90 -7.99
C ASN A 178 18.43 9.69 -6.69
N TYR A 179 19.59 9.55 -6.05
CA TYR A 179 19.90 10.36 -4.85
C TYR A 179 19.92 11.86 -5.16
N TYR A 180 20.53 12.27 -6.26
CA TYR A 180 20.54 13.70 -6.64
C TYR A 180 19.10 14.22 -6.83
N GLU A 181 18.28 13.52 -7.59
CA GLU A 181 16.89 13.87 -7.83
C GLU A 181 16.05 13.85 -6.54
N ASP A 182 16.25 12.85 -5.66
CA ASP A 182 15.55 12.77 -4.35
C ASP A 182 15.79 14.01 -3.50
N PHE A 183 17.04 14.45 -3.41
CA PHE A 183 17.40 15.65 -2.65
C PHE A 183 16.85 16.92 -3.32
N GLU A 184 16.91 17.02 -4.63
CA GLU A 184 16.40 18.18 -5.37
C GLU A 184 14.88 18.31 -5.23
N VAL A 185 14.14 17.22 -5.44
CA VAL A 185 12.65 17.16 -5.31
C VAL A 185 12.24 17.36 -3.84
N ALA A 186 13.05 16.93 -2.88
CA ALA A 186 12.80 17.17 -1.46
C ALA A 186 13.04 18.63 -1.02
N GLY A 187 13.68 19.46 -1.85
CA GLY A 187 13.87 20.88 -1.58
C GLY A 187 15.29 21.25 -1.06
N ALA A 188 16.31 20.44 -1.36
CA ALA A 188 17.69 20.72 -0.95
C ALA A 188 18.19 22.09 -1.45
N ASN A 189 17.69 22.58 -2.56
CA ASN A 189 18.02 23.87 -3.18
C ASN A 189 17.28 25.09 -2.56
N LEU A 190 16.34 24.88 -1.65
CA LEU A 190 15.58 25.96 -1.02
C LEU A 190 16.45 26.84 -0.12
N SER A 191 16.01 28.09 0.11
CA SER A 191 16.60 28.97 1.13
C SER A 191 16.45 28.36 2.53
N ALA A 192 17.28 28.77 3.48
CA ALA A 192 17.17 28.31 4.87
C ALA A 192 15.80 28.59 5.49
N ALA A 193 15.18 29.74 5.18
CA ALA A 193 13.84 30.10 5.66
C ALA A 193 12.75 29.20 5.05
N ASP A 194 12.86 28.86 3.76
CA ASP A 194 11.91 27.98 3.07
C ASP A 194 12.07 26.55 3.54
N LYS A 195 13.29 26.07 3.82
CA LYS A 195 13.55 24.76 4.43
C LYS A 195 12.87 24.62 5.80
N GLU A 196 12.94 25.64 6.65
CA GLU A 196 12.24 25.63 7.94
C GLU A 196 10.71 25.63 7.79
N THR A 197 10.19 26.29 6.75
CA THR A 197 8.75 26.25 6.41
C THR A 197 8.36 24.86 5.90
N LEU A 198 9.18 24.26 5.05
CA LEU A 198 8.97 22.92 4.51
C LEU A 198 8.96 21.84 5.60
N LYS A 199 9.91 21.91 6.55
CA LYS A 199 9.96 21.01 7.72
C LYS A 199 8.66 21.05 8.53
N LYS A 200 8.11 22.26 8.76
CA LYS A 200 6.83 22.42 9.46
C LYS A 200 5.70 21.75 8.68
N TYR A 201 5.66 21.92 7.35
CA TYR A 201 4.64 21.26 6.51
C TYR A 201 4.79 19.75 6.56
N ASN A 202 5.99 19.21 6.44
CA ASN A 202 6.25 17.77 6.46
C ASN A 202 5.88 17.14 7.81
N SER A 203 6.26 17.77 8.92
CA SER A 203 5.91 17.32 10.28
C SER A 203 4.39 17.33 10.52
N GLU A 204 3.71 18.40 10.08
CA GLU A 204 2.25 18.49 10.21
C GLU A 204 1.54 17.47 9.31
N LEU A 205 2.01 17.26 8.07
CA LEU A 205 1.49 16.24 7.16
C LEU A 205 1.62 14.84 7.75
N ALA A 206 2.78 14.47 8.28
CA ALA A 206 3.00 13.15 8.89
C ALA A 206 2.05 12.89 10.07
N SER A 207 1.79 13.91 10.89
CA SER A 207 0.83 13.82 11.99
C SER A 207 -0.60 13.66 11.48
N LEU A 208 -1.01 14.47 10.52
CA LEU A 208 -2.36 14.45 9.95
C LEU A 208 -2.65 13.15 9.19
N GLU A 209 -1.69 12.61 8.45
CA GLU A 209 -1.83 11.32 7.74
C GLU A 209 -2.00 10.16 8.73
N THR A 210 -1.28 10.21 9.86
CA THR A 210 -1.45 9.26 10.96
C THR A 210 -2.82 9.40 11.62
N ASP A 211 -3.23 10.64 11.95
CA ASP A 211 -4.53 10.92 12.55
C ASP A 211 -5.69 10.51 11.61
N PHE A 212 -5.54 10.72 10.29
CA PHE A 212 -6.51 10.27 9.30
C PHE A 212 -6.71 8.75 9.35
N ASN A 213 -5.62 7.98 9.31
CA ASN A 213 -5.67 6.51 9.33
C ASN A 213 -6.27 5.96 10.63
N GLN A 214 -5.89 6.52 11.78
CA GLN A 214 -6.43 6.11 13.07
C GLN A 214 -7.92 6.46 13.19
N THR A 215 -8.32 7.68 12.81
CA THR A 215 -9.72 8.11 12.80
C THR A 215 -10.57 7.25 11.86
N LEU A 216 -10.03 6.90 10.69
CA LEU A 216 -10.71 6.01 9.75
C LEU A 216 -10.90 4.61 10.32
N LEU A 217 -9.87 4.05 10.97
CA LEU A 217 -9.97 2.73 11.61
C LEU A 217 -11.05 2.74 12.69
N GLU A 218 -11.04 3.71 13.59
CA GLU A 218 -12.03 3.86 14.65
C GLU A 218 -13.46 4.09 14.09
N GLY A 219 -13.57 4.95 13.08
CA GLY A 219 -14.84 5.23 12.39
C GLY A 219 -15.41 4.01 11.69
N SER A 220 -14.56 3.19 11.08
CA SER A 220 -14.97 1.92 10.46
C SER A 220 -15.46 0.89 11.48
N LEU A 221 -14.80 0.81 12.64
CA LEU A 221 -15.24 -0.05 13.75
C LEU A 221 -16.56 0.44 14.36
N ALA A 222 -16.70 1.75 14.54
CA ALA A 222 -17.92 2.37 15.08
C ALA A 222 -19.12 2.24 14.14
N ALA A 223 -18.90 2.26 12.82
CA ALA A 223 -19.93 2.12 11.79
C ALA A 223 -20.46 0.69 11.63
N ALA A 224 -19.89 -0.31 12.31
CA ALA A 224 -20.33 -1.70 12.22
C ALA A 224 -21.85 -1.85 12.42
N GLN A 225 -22.49 -2.66 11.59
CA GLN A 225 -23.95 -2.88 11.58
C GLN A 225 -24.31 -4.25 12.11
N THR A 226 -25.47 -4.36 12.74
CA THR A 226 -26.05 -5.69 13.07
C THR A 226 -27.12 -5.99 12.05
N ILE A 227 -26.87 -7.00 11.20
CA ILE A 227 -27.78 -7.48 10.17
C ILE A 227 -28.11 -8.93 10.47
N ASN A 228 -29.40 -9.26 10.57
CA ASN A 228 -29.89 -10.62 10.88
C ASN A 228 -29.21 -11.23 12.13
N GLY A 229 -28.96 -10.41 13.16
CA GLY A 229 -28.32 -10.81 14.43
C GLY A 229 -26.80 -10.99 14.36
N LYS A 230 -26.16 -10.74 13.22
CA LYS A 230 -24.70 -10.79 13.05
C LYS A 230 -24.12 -9.37 12.98
N LYS A 231 -22.99 -9.13 13.68
CA LYS A 231 -22.21 -7.90 13.57
C LYS A 231 -21.42 -7.94 12.26
N ILE A 232 -21.63 -6.96 11.41
CA ILE A 232 -20.97 -6.80 10.12
C ILE A 232 -19.94 -5.68 10.22
N ALA A 233 -18.69 -6.03 10.03
CA ALA A 233 -17.61 -5.05 9.97
C ALA A 233 -17.71 -4.20 8.69
N ILE A 234 -17.40 -2.92 8.79
CA ILE A 234 -17.39 -2.00 7.64
C ILE A 234 -16.00 -1.99 7.00
N VAL A 235 -15.72 -3.06 6.28
CA VAL A 235 -14.57 -3.17 5.36
C VAL A 235 -15.10 -3.71 4.02
N ASN A 236 -14.56 -3.24 2.90
CA ASN A 236 -15.12 -3.51 1.58
C ASN A 236 -15.28 -5.01 1.28
N THR A 237 -14.32 -5.83 1.72
CA THR A 237 -14.35 -7.30 1.56
C THR A 237 -15.46 -8.00 2.36
N THR A 238 -16.07 -7.34 3.34
CA THR A 238 -17.15 -7.92 4.16
C THR A 238 -18.51 -7.34 3.80
N GLN A 239 -18.61 -6.00 3.74
CA GLN A 239 -19.91 -5.35 3.56
C GLN A 239 -20.38 -5.33 2.09
N GLN A 240 -19.49 -5.24 1.10
CA GLN A 240 -19.88 -5.22 -0.32
C GLN A 240 -20.44 -6.57 -0.80
N PRO A 241 -19.81 -7.73 -0.55
CA PRO A 241 -20.41 -9.02 -0.91
C PRO A 241 -21.79 -9.24 -0.29
N LEU A 242 -21.97 -8.84 0.98
CA LEU A 242 -23.24 -8.98 1.68
C LEU A 242 -24.38 -8.19 1.01
N LEU A 243 -24.10 -7.05 0.37
CA LEU A 243 -25.12 -6.29 -0.36
C LEU A 243 -25.76 -7.10 -1.49
N SER A 244 -25.03 -8.04 -2.10
CA SER A 244 -25.59 -8.92 -3.14
C SER A 244 -26.54 -9.99 -2.59
N GLU A 245 -26.44 -10.33 -1.31
CA GLU A 245 -27.20 -11.41 -0.66
C GLU A 245 -28.44 -10.89 0.09
N LEU A 246 -28.46 -9.62 0.50
CA LEU A 246 -29.54 -9.04 1.31
C LEU A 246 -30.80 -8.79 0.48
N ALA A 247 -31.84 -9.61 0.68
CA ALA A 247 -33.14 -9.44 0.02
C ALA A 247 -33.89 -8.19 0.50
N ASP A 248 -33.78 -7.83 1.78
CA ASP A 248 -34.44 -6.64 2.35
C ASP A 248 -33.74 -5.36 1.88
N ARG A 249 -34.48 -4.51 1.14
CA ARG A 249 -33.98 -3.25 0.61
C ARG A 249 -33.56 -2.27 1.69
N ASN A 250 -34.27 -2.24 2.84
CA ASN A 250 -33.92 -1.35 3.95
C ASN A 250 -32.60 -1.77 4.60
N GLN A 251 -32.34 -3.07 4.72
CA GLN A 251 -31.06 -3.57 5.22
C GLN A 251 -29.93 -3.24 4.25
N ARG A 252 -30.14 -3.36 2.93
CA ARG A 252 -29.13 -2.91 1.93
C ARG A 252 -28.83 -1.42 2.10
N LYS A 253 -29.89 -0.59 2.17
CA LYS A 253 -29.73 0.85 2.37
C LYS A 253 -28.97 1.15 3.66
N GLN A 254 -29.38 0.54 4.77
CA GLN A 254 -28.73 0.71 6.08
C GLN A 254 -27.23 0.38 6.01
N LEU A 255 -26.89 -0.78 5.46
CA LEU A 255 -25.50 -1.23 5.34
C LEU A 255 -24.66 -0.34 4.42
N PHE A 256 -25.23 0.02 3.26
CA PHE A 256 -24.58 0.91 2.31
C PHE A 256 -24.34 2.31 2.91
N GLU A 257 -25.35 2.93 3.51
CA GLU A 257 -25.22 4.26 4.11
C GLU A 257 -24.25 4.28 5.29
N ALA A 258 -24.21 3.23 6.11
CA ALA A 258 -23.22 3.09 7.18
C ALA A 258 -21.79 3.02 6.61
N ALA A 259 -21.58 2.27 5.54
CA ALA A 259 -20.30 2.17 4.86
C ALA A 259 -19.92 3.47 4.15
N TRP A 260 -20.87 4.10 3.46
CA TRP A 260 -20.68 5.30 2.66
C TRP A 260 -20.37 6.54 3.51
N ASN A 261 -20.98 6.65 4.70
CA ASN A 261 -20.86 7.83 5.56
C ASN A 261 -19.96 7.60 6.79
N ARG A 262 -19.21 6.49 6.86
CA ARG A 262 -18.53 6.05 8.09
C ARG A 262 -17.57 7.06 8.74
N THR A 263 -17.08 8.03 8.00
CA THR A 263 -16.18 9.09 8.51
C THR A 263 -16.53 10.47 7.95
N ASP A 264 -17.77 10.62 7.45
CA ASP A 264 -18.30 11.88 6.92
C ASP A 264 -19.18 12.56 7.97
N GLY A 265 -18.55 13.04 9.05
CA GLY A 265 -19.22 13.68 10.17
C GLY A 265 -19.16 12.88 11.47
N GLY A 266 -19.76 13.43 12.54
CA GLY A 266 -19.78 12.80 13.86
C GLY A 266 -18.43 12.79 14.58
N ALA A 267 -18.27 11.82 15.50
CA ALA A 267 -17.07 11.71 16.35
C ALA A 267 -15.79 11.33 15.59
N HIS A 268 -15.92 10.61 14.49
CA HIS A 268 -14.80 10.13 13.68
C HIS A 268 -14.75 10.83 12.31
N ASN A 269 -15.00 12.13 12.30
CA ASN A 269 -15.00 12.93 11.08
C ASN A 269 -13.58 13.20 10.57
N THR A 270 -13.27 12.79 9.35
CA THR A 270 -11.96 13.00 8.70
C THR A 270 -11.95 14.23 7.79
N ASN A 271 -13.08 14.90 7.54
CA ASN A 271 -13.19 15.97 6.54
C ASN A 271 -12.25 17.15 6.80
N ASP A 272 -12.06 17.57 8.05
CA ASP A 272 -11.15 18.67 8.36
C ASP A 272 -9.69 18.25 8.23
N ILE A 273 -9.37 16.99 8.57
CA ILE A 273 -8.04 16.41 8.42
C ILE A 273 -7.65 16.38 6.94
N LEU A 274 -8.50 15.79 6.09
CA LEU A 274 -8.19 15.67 4.66
C LEU A 274 -8.09 17.01 3.93
N LYS A 275 -8.96 17.99 4.27
CA LYS A 275 -8.86 19.35 3.73
C LYS A 275 -7.53 20.00 4.09
N ARG A 276 -7.08 19.79 5.34
CA ARG A 276 -5.79 20.32 5.81
C ARG A 276 -4.61 19.65 5.10
N ILE A 277 -4.66 18.31 4.92
CA ILE A 277 -3.66 17.56 4.15
C ILE A 277 -3.56 18.09 2.72
N ALA A 278 -4.69 18.19 2.01
CA ALA A 278 -4.71 18.67 0.62
C ALA A 278 -4.12 20.09 0.48
N LEU A 279 -4.51 21.00 1.38
CA LEU A 279 -3.99 22.37 1.39
C LEU A 279 -2.50 22.43 1.70
N LEU A 280 -2.01 21.65 2.67
CA LEU A 280 -0.58 21.60 3.00
C LEU A 280 0.24 21.03 1.86
N ARG A 281 -0.25 19.98 1.18
CA ARG A 281 0.39 19.42 -0.01
C ARG A 281 0.49 20.45 -1.13
N ALA A 282 -0.58 21.21 -1.39
CA ALA A 282 -0.57 22.27 -2.38
C ALA A 282 0.43 23.39 -2.01
N LYS A 283 0.49 23.81 -0.73
CA LYS A 283 1.47 24.78 -0.22
C LYS A 283 2.90 24.28 -0.31
N LYS A 284 3.13 23.00 0.03
CA LYS A 284 4.44 22.35 -0.12
C LYS A 284 4.89 22.38 -1.57
N ALA A 285 4.04 22.00 -2.50
CA ALA A 285 4.36 22.01 -3.93
C ALA A 285 4.68 23.44 -4.42
N ALA A 286 3.88 24.43 -4.03
CA ALA A 286 4.14 25.83 -4.37
C ALA A 286 5.48 26.35 -3.81
N LEU A 287 5.83 25.97 -2.56
CA LEU A 287 7.12 26.29 -1.96
C LEU A 287 8.29 25.68 -2.74
N LEU A 288 8.10 24.48 -3.30
CA LEU A 288 9.07 23.76 -4.13
C LEU A 288 9.07 24.23 -5.62
N GLY A 289 8.26 25.23 -5.98
CA GLY A 289 8.22 25.82 -7.32
C GLY A 289 7.27 25.14 -8.32
N PHE A 290 6.39 24.24 -7.86
CA PHE A 290 5.39 23.57 -8.67
C PHE A 290 4.01 24.22 -8.55
N LYS A 291 3.19 24.16 -9.59
CA LYS A 291 1.85 24.75 -9.59
C LYS A 291 0.88 24.05 -8.60
N ASN A 292 1.06 22.73 -8.42
CA ASN A 292 0.24 21.90 -7.55
C ASN A 292 1.01 20.64 -7.14
N TYR A 293 0.43 19.90 -6.18
CA TYR A 293 1.05 18.69 -5.63
C TYR A 293 1.24 17.58 -6.68
N ALA A 294 0.30 17.43 -7.63
CA ALA A 294 0.41 16.41 -8.67
C ALA A 294 1.61 16.66 -9.59
N GLU A 295 1.89 17.92 -9.97
CA GLU A 295 3.10 18.25 -10.75
C GLU A 295 4.38 17.87 -10.00
N TRP A 296 4.43 18.06 -8.68
CA TRP A 296 5.55 17.66 -7.84
C TRP A 296 5.66 16.14 -7.70
N SER A 297 4.57 15.45 -7.40
CA SER A 297 4.54 14.01 -7.11
C SER A 297 4.84 13.14 -8.34
N LEU A 298 4.50 13.62 -9.54
CA LEU A 298 4.59 12.85 -10.78
C LEU A 298 5.96 12.94 -11.47
N GLN A 299 6.93 13.67 -10.91
CA GLN A 299 8.23 13.91 -11.54
C GLN A 299 8.95 12.62 -11.98
N ARG A 300 8.79 11.53 -11.23
CA ARG A 300 9.52 10.27 -11.42
C ARG A 300 8.60 9.10 -11.79
N THR A 301 7.42 9.39 -12.29
CA THR A 301 6.46 8.39 -12.78
C THR A 301 6.53 8.24 -14.30
N MET A 302 5.90 7.20 -14.86
CA MET A 302 5.78 7.04 -16.32
C MET A 302 4.91 8.14 -16.92
N ALA A 303 3.82 8.53 -16.26
CA ALA A 303 2.90 9.58 -16.73
C ALA A 303 3.53 10.98 -16.70
N LYS A 304 4.47 11.25 -15.80
CA LYS A 304 5.24 12.51 -15.66
C LYS A 304 4.42 13.78 -15.40
N THR A 305 3.20 13.88 -15.89
CA THR A 305 2.37 15.10 -15.79
C THR A 305 0.91 14.81 -15.50
N PRO A 306 0.21 15.72 -14.78
CA PRO A 306 -1.25 15.63 -14.60
C PRO A 306 -2.02 15.65 -15.93
N ALA A 307 -1.48 16.31 -16.95
CA ALA A 307 -2.11 16.40 -18.28
C ALA A 307 -2.12 15.04 -19.00
N ALA A 308 -1.05 14.24 -18.88
CA ALA A 308 -1.00 12.89 -19.44
C ALA A 308 -2.07 11.99 -18.79
N ILE A 309 -2.23 12.06 -17.47
CA ILE A 309 -3.27 11.31 -16.74
C ILE A 309 -4.67 11.78 -17.15
N ALA A 310 -4.89 13.08 -17.27
CA ALA A 310 -6.18 13.61 -17.69
C ALA A 310 -6.55 13.15 -19.12
N GLN A 311 -5.56 13.10 -20.04
CA GLN A 311 -5.78 12.56 -21.38
C GLN A 311 -6.12 11.06 -21.35
N PHE A 312 -5.38 10.28 -20.57
CA PHE A 312 -5.65 8.85 -20.39
C PHE A 312 -7.07 8.59 -19.88
N PHE A 313 -7.54 9.38 -18.89
CA PHE A 313 -8.93 9.27 -18.42
C PHE A 313 -9.95 9.68 -19.49
N LYS A 314 -9.64 10.71 -20.26
CA LYS A 314 -10.52 11.17 -21.36
C LYS A 314 -10.76 10.06 -22.41
N ASP A 315 -9.78 9.19 -22.61
CA ASP A 315 -9.88 8.07 -23.53
C ASP A 315 -10.69 6.89 -22.95
N LEU A 316 -10.73 6.73 -21.62
CA LEU A 316 -11.40 5.62 -20.93
C LEU A 316 -12.84 5.93 -20.49
N VAL A 317 -13.08 7.13 -19.96
CA VAL A 317 -14.34 7.49 -19.29
C VAL A 317 -15.59 7.31 -20.18
N PRO A 318 -15.60 7.72 -21.46
CA PRO A 318 -16.82 7.59 -22.29
C PRO A 318 -17.27 6.14 -22.46
N ALA A 319 -16.34 5.21 -22.69
CA ALA A 319 -16.65 3.79 -22.85
C ALA A 319 -17.12 3.15 -21.54
N SER A 320 -16.43 3.45 -20.44
CA SER A 320 -16.78 2.94 -19.10
C SER A 320 -18.15 3.41 -18.65
N VAL A 321 -18.41 4.73 -18.67
CA VAL A 321 -19.70 5.31 -18.26
C VAL A 321 -20.83 4.87 -19.18
N GLY A 322 -20.55 4.74 -20.49
CA GLY A 322 -21.51 4.23 -21.46
C GLY A 322 -21.98 2.82 -21.11
N LYS A 323 -21.05 1.92 -20.78
CA LYS A 323 -21.34 0.55 -20.34
C LYS A 323 -22.06 0.54 -18.99
N ALA A 324 -21.62 1.30 -17.99
CA ALA A 324 -22.28 1.41 -16.69
C ALA A 324 -23.75 1.84 -16.80
N LYS A 325 -24.04 2.82 -17.68
CA LYS A 325 -25.43 3.23 -17.96
C LYS A 325 -26.26 2.15 -18.66
N ALA A 326 -25.64 1.32 -19.51
CA ALA A 326 -26.32 0.18 -20.12
C ALA A 326 -26.63 -0.90 -19.08
N GLU A 327 -25.69 -1.22 -18.22
CA GLU A 327 -25.87 -2.14 -17.07
C GLU A 327 -26.95 -1.63 -16.10
N ALA A 328 -26.98 -0.34 -15.77
CA ALA A 328 -28.03 0.26 -14.96
C ALA A 328 -29.43 0.06 -15.55
N LYS A 329 -29.58 0.16 -16.88
CA LYS A 329 -30.86 -0.12 -17.56
C LYS A 329 -31.26 -1.59 -17.47
N GLU A 330 -30.32 -2.52 -17.60
CA GLU A 330 -30.59 -3.96 -17.42
C GLU A 330 -31.03 -4.25 -15.99
N ILE A 331 -30.36 -3.66 -15.00
CA ILE A 331 -30.71 -3.80 -13.59
C ILE A 331 -32.08 -3.20 -13.29
N GLN A 332 -32.40 -2.01 -13.83
CA GLN A 332 -33.73 -1.40 -13.69
C GLN A 332 -34.86 -2.28 -14.31
N ALA A 333 -34.59 -2.94 -15.43
CA ALA A 333 -35.53 -3.87 -16.02
C ALA A 333 -35.72 -5.11 -15.13
N GLN A 334 -34.67 -5.60 -14.48
CA GLN A 334 -34.75 -6.70 -13.52
C GLN A 334 -35.55 -6.31 -12.27
N ILE A 335 -35.38 -5.09 -11.73
CA ILE A 335 -36.21 -4.56 -10.65
C ILE A 335 -37.69 -4.63 -11.02
N ALA A 336 -38.08 -4.12 -12.20
CA ALA A 336 -39.45 -4.14 -12.69
C ALA A 336 -39.99 -5.57 -12.86
N LYS A 337 -39.17 -6.47 -13.42
CA LYS A 337 -39.52 -7.90 -13.63
C LYS A 337 -39.80 -8.62 -12.30
N THR A 338 -39.14 -8.25 -11.23
CA THR A 338 -39.33 -8.82 -9.88
C THR A 338 -40.39 -8.09 -9.05
N GLY A 339 -41.17 -7.19 -9.67
CA GLY A 339 -42.29 -6.48 -9.05
C GLY A 339 -41.87 -5.23 -8.28
N GLY A 340 -40.62 -4.77 -8.37
CA GLY A 340 -40.16 -3.53 -7.79
C GLY A 340 -40.68 -2.32 -8.56
N ASN A 341 -41.28 -1.35 -7.84
CA ASN A 341 -41.78 -0.08 -8.39
C ASN A 341 -40.97 1.09 -7.81
N PHE A 342 -39.65 1.07 -8.07
CA PHE A 342 -38.71 2.10 -7.62
C PHE A 342 -37.55 2.25 -8.61
N SER A 343 -36.92 3.41 -8.58
CA SER A 343 -35.69 3.66 -9.34
C SER A 343 -34.49 2.99 -8.69
N LEU A 344 -33.57 2.51 -9.52
CA LEU A 344 -32.30 1.98 -9.08
C LEU A 344 -31.52 3.03 -8.26
N GLU A 345 -31.08 2.63 -7.09
CA GLU A 345 -30.15 3.40 -6.24
C GLU A 345 -28.85 2.61 -6.06
N ALA A 346 -27.77 3.29 -5.66
CA ALA A 346 -26.45 2.66 -5.48
C ALA A 346 -26.49 1.42 -4.56
N TYR A 347 -27.28 1.46 -3.48
CA TYR A 347 -27.44 0.32 -2.56
C TYR A 347 -28.26 -0.85 -3.12
N ASP A 348 -28.92 -0.68 -4.25
CA ASP A 348 -29.66 -1.74 -4.94
C ASP A 348 -28.80 -2.46 -5.98
N TRP A 349 -27.71 -1.82 -6.46
CA TRP A 349 -26.92 -2.29 -7.59
C TRP A 349 -26.47 -3.73 -7.42
N ASN A 350 -25.71 -4.04 -6.38
CA ASN A 350 -25.11 -5.36 -6.20
C ASN A 350 -26.14 -6.49 -6.13
N PHE A 351 -27.28 -6.25 -5.44
CA PHE A 351 -28.34 -7.25 -5.31
C PHE A 351 -29.00 -7.59 -6.64
N TYR A 352 -29.34 -6.57 -7.43
CA TYR A 352 -30.00 -6.80 -8.70
C TYR A 352 -29.02 -7.15 -9.84
N ALA A 353 -27.79 -6.68 -9.77
CA ALA A 353 -26.73 -7.14 -10.66
C ALA A 353 -26.50 -8.64 -10.52
N GLU A 354 -26.48 -9.18 -9.29
CA GLU A 354 -26.37 -10.62 -9.06
C GLU A 354 -27.55 -11.40 -9.64
N GLN A 355 -28.76 -10.88 -9.56
CA GLN A 355 -29.92 -11.49 -10.20
C GLN A 355 -29.84 -11.49 -11.75
N VAL A 356 -29.36 -10.39 -12.34
CA VAL A 356 -29.07 -10.28 -13.77
C VAL A 356 -27.98 -11.28 -14.15
N ARG A 357 -26.91 -11.39 -13.37
CA ARG A 357 -25.81 -12.34 -13.58
C ARG A 357 -26.33 -13.78 -13.60
N LYS A 358 -27.11 -14.18 -12.59
CA LYS A 358 -27.75 -15.51 -12.52
C LYS A 358 -28.66 -15.76 -13.71
N ALA A 359 -29.52 -14.80 -14.06
CA ALA A 359 -30.45 -14.96 -15.16
C ALA A 359 -29.76 -15.04 -16.53
N LYS A 360 -28.66 -14.32 -16.75
CA LYS A 360 -27.96 -14.18 -18.03
C LYS A 360 -26.90 -15.26 -18.26
N TYR A 361 -26.23 -15.67 -17.20
CA TYR A 361 -25.06 -16.56 -17.25
C TYR A 361 -25.27 -17.88 -16.52
N ASP A 362 -26.39 -18.04 -15.79
CA ASP A 362 -26.66 -19.22 -14.96
C ASP A 362 -25.49 -19.56 -14.05
N LEU A 363 -24.91 -18.51 -13.40
CA LEU A 363 -23.74 -18.60 -12.56
C LEU A 363 -24.09 -18.15 -11.14
N ASP A 364 -23.90 -19.06 -10.18
CA ASP A 364 -23.98 -18.76 -8.74
C ASP A 364 -22.57 -18.85 -8.14
N GLU A 365 -22.16 -17.84 -7.42
CA GLU A 365 -20.85 -17.81 -6.77
C GLU A 365 -20.69 -18.93 -5.74
N ASN A 366 -21.78 -19.35 -5.09
CA ASN A 366 -21.77 -20.48 -4.17
C ASN A 366 -21.49 -21.83 -4.86
N GLU A 367 -21.68 -21.93 -6.18
CA GLU A 367 -21.28 -23.11 -6.96
C GLU A 367 -19.77 -23.11 -7.26
N ILE A 368 -19.12 -21.93 -7.22
CA ILE A 368 -17.70 -21.77 -7.57
C ILE A 368 -16.80 -21.90 -6.34
N LYS A 369 -17.14 -21.24 -5.22
CA LYS A 369 -16.37 -21.22 -3.97
C LYS A 369 -15.85 -22.59 -3.52
N PRO A 370 -16.59 -23.69 -3.62
CA PRO A 370 -16.10 -25.02 -3.22
C PRO A 370 -14.87 -25.53 -3.97
N TYR A 371 -14.50 -24.91 -5.09
CA TYR A 371 -13.33 -25.26 -5.90
C TYR A 371 -12.12 -24.38 -5.59
N PHE A 372 -12.28 -23.32 -4.80
CA PHE A 372 -11.23 -22.35 -4.49
C PHE A 372 -10.90 -22.34 -2.99
N GLU A 373 -10.44 -23.50 -2.48
CA GLU A 373 -9.93 -23.61 -1.12
C GLU A 373 -8.57 -22.91 -1.04
N LEU A 374 -8.39 -22.01 -0.04
CA LEU A 374 -7.26 -21.10 0.07
C LEU A 374 -5.89 -21.78 -0.02
N LYS A 375 -5.63 -22.82 0.79
CA LYS A 375 -4.31 -23.45 0.81
C LYS A 375 -4.03 -24.18 -0.50
N ASN A 376 -5.03 -24.83 -1.06
CA ASN A 376 -4.93 -25.48 -2.36
C ASN A 376 -4.75 -24.47 -3.50
N ALA A 377 -5.48 -23.34 -3.48
CA ALA A 377 -5.31 -22.27 -4.45
C ALA A 377 -3.91 -21.65 -4.37
N LEU A 378 -3.36 -21.46 -3.15
CA LEU A 378 -2.00 -20.97 -2.95
C LEU A 378 -0.95 -21.96 -3.50
N GLU A 379 -0.97 -23.20 -3.03
CA GLU A 379 0.09 -24.17 -3.34
C GLU A 379 -0.01 -24.74 -4.77
N ASN A 380 -1.21 -25.14 -5.18
CA ASN A 380 -1.46 -25.79 -6.48
C ASN A 380 -1.94 -24.83 -7.57
N GLY A 381 -2.25 -23.58 -7.22
CA GLY A 381 -2.57 -22.49 -8.16
C GLY A 381 -1.41 -21.52 -8.30
N VAL A 382 -1.24 -20.65 -7.32
CA VAL A 382 -0.25 -19.55 -7.33
C VAL A 382 1.17 -20.06 -7.44
N PHE A 383 1.59 -20.97 -6.54
CA PHE A 383 2.95 -21.52 -6.55
C PHE A 383 3.20 -22.38 -7.77
N TYR A 384 2.20 -23.15 -8.19
CA TYR A 384 2.33 -23.95 -9.42
C TYR A 384 2.51 -23.07 -10.67
N ALA A 385 1.76 -21.96 -10.79
CA ALA A 385 1.96 -20.99 -11.87
C ALA A 385 3.38 -20.43 -11.87
N ALA A 386 3.88 -20.02 -10.70
CA ALA A 386 5.24 -19.54 -10.55
C ALA A 386 6.30 -20.62 -10.89
N THR A 387 6.08 -21.88 -10.50
CA THR A 387 6.94 -23.00 -10.88
C THR A 387 6.98 -23.19 -12.40
N LYS A 388 5.82 -23.15 -13.07
CA LYS A 388 5.72 -23.28 -14.53
C LYS A 388 6.42 -22.16 -15.29
N LEU A 389 6.24 -20.92 -14.83
CA LEU A 389 6.82 -19.74 -15.49
C LEU A 389 8.31 -19.56 -15.19
N TYR A 390 8.70 -19.80 -13.95
CA TYR A 390 10.03 -19.37 -13.46
C TYR A 390 10.90 -20.50 -12.94
N GLY A 391 10.40 -21.73 -12.84
CA GLY A 391 11.14 -22.88 -12.34
C GLY A 391 11.34 -22.92 -10.83
N ILE A 392 10.81 -21.95 -10.08
CA ILE A 392 11.00 -21.87 -8.62
C ILE A 392 10.17 -22.93 -7.88
N THR A 393 10.66 -23.31 -6.69
CA THR A 393 9.99 -24.28 -5.81
C THR A 393 9.80 -23.71 -4.41
N PHE A 394 8.90 -24.34 -3.64
CA PHE A 394 8.44 -23.83 -2.35
C PHE A 394 8.49 -24.93 -1.28
N LYS A 395 8.86 -24.52 -0.04
CA LYS A 395 8.89 -25.41 1.12
C LYS A 395 8.28 -24.71 2.31
N GLU A 396 7.19 -25.26 2.89
CA GLU A 396 6.59 -24.74 4.14
C GLU A 396 7.59 -24.80 5.30
N ARG A 397 7.69 -23.72 6.10
CA ARG A 397 8.61 -23.54 7.22
C ARG A 397 7.84 -23.27 8.50
N LYS A 398 7.65 -24.32 9.31
CA LYS A 398 6.95 -24.25 10.63
C LYS A 398 7.87 -23.91 11.78
N ASP A 399 9.16 -23.88 11.55
CA ASP A 399 10.21 -23.57 12.50
C ASP A 399 10.55 -22.07 12.58
N ILE A 400 10.01 -21.25 11.67
CA ILE A 400 10.21 -19.80 11.67
C ILE A 400 9.13 -19.12 12.52
N PRO A 401 9.50 -18.31 13.53
CA PRO A 401 8.54 -17.58 14.35
C PRO A 401 7.69 -16.59 13.55
N VAL A 402 6.41 -16.49 13.90
CA VAL A 402 5.43 -15.60 13.25
C VAL A 402 4.80 -14.64 14.26
N TYR A 403 4.34 -13.49 13.80
CA TYR A 403 3.68 -12.50 14.65
C TYR A 403 2.21 -12.81 14.96
N HIS A 404 1.61 -13.74 14.23
CA HIS A 404 0.25 -14.22 14.47
C HIS A 404 0.13 -15.70 14.05
N PRO A 405 -0.61 -16.56 14.78
CA PRO A 405 -0.67 -18.01 14.51
C PRO A 405 -1.27 -18.38 13.15
N ASP A 406 -2.02 -17.47 12.51
CA ASP A 406 -2.60 -17.70 11.19
C ASP A 406 -1.61 -17.42 10.03
N VAL A 407 -0.42 -16.91 10.32
CA VAL A 407 0.59 -16.61 9.28
C VAL A 407 1.30 -17.88 8.86
N LEU A 408 1.32 -18.12 7.56
CA LEU A 408 2.06 -19.22 6.92
C LEU A 408 3.42 -18.73 6.47
N VAL A 409 4.46 -19.58 6.56
CA VAL A 409 5.81 -19.24 6.08
C VAL A 409 6.27 -20.29 5.07
N TYR A 410 6.78 -19.82 3.93
CA TYR A 410 7.39 -20.65 2.90
C TYR A 410 8.79 -20.16 2.55
N GLU A 411 9.69 -21.08 2.32
CA GLU A 411 11.01 -20.81 1.77
C GLU A 411 11.00 -21.10 0.27
N LEU A 412 11.55 -20.18 -0.54
CA LEU A 412 11.58 -20.25 -1.98
C LEU A 412 12.98 -20.61 -2.47
N PHE A 413 13.03 -21.42 -3.52
CA PHE A 413 14.26 -21.87 -4.14
C PHE A 413 14.19 -21.70 -5.66
N GLU A 414 15.35 -21.41 -6.27
CA GLU A 414 15.56 -21.52 -7.71
C GLU A 414 15.45 -22.98 -8.17
N GLU A 415 15.29 -23.20 -9.47
CA GLU A 415 15.24 -24.53 -10.10
C GLU A 415 16.44 -25.41 -9.74
N ASN A 416 17.61 -24.81 -9.54
CA ASN A 416 18.84 -25.53 -9.12
C ASN A 416 18.95 -25.72 -7.60
N GLY A 417 17.92 -25.40 -6.83
CA GLY A 417 17.90 -25.51 -5.38
C GLY A 417 18.57 -24.36 -4.61
N THR A 418 19.08 -23.33 -5.31
CA THR A 418 19.62 -22.14 -4.64
C THR A 418 18.50 -21.40 -3.91
N PRO A 419 18.64 -21.08 -2.60
CA PRO A 419 17.61 -20.35 -1.86
C PRO A 419 17.40 -18.94 -2.42
N LEU A 420 16.11 -18.53 -2.56
CA LEU A 420 15.71 -17.17 -2.96
C LEU A 420 15.40 -16.28 -1.77
N GLY A 421 14.57 -16.74 -0.83
CA GLY A 421 14.14 -15.96 0.32
C GLY A 421 12.99 -16.60 1.09
N LEU A 422 12.35 -15.84 1.99
CA LEU A 422 11.20 -16.27 2.76
C LEU A 422 9.94 -15.48 2.40
N PHE A 423 8.82 -16.18 2.32
CA PHE A 423 7.48 -15.65 2.11
C PHE A 423 6.62 -15.87 3.35
N TYR A 424 6.00 -14.81 3.86
CA TYR A 424 4.98 -14.84 4.92
C TYR A 424 3.62 -14.53 4.31
N GLY A 425 2.64 -15.41 4.51
CA GLY A 425 1.26 -15.22 4.05
C GLY A 425 0.31 -15.00 5.22
N ASP A 426 -0.27 -13.81 5.34
CA ASP A 426 -1.23 -13.41 6.37
C ASP A 426 -2.59 -13.11 5.75
N PHE A 427 -3.42 -14.12 5.61
CA PHE A 427 -4.58 -14.08 4.72
C PHE A 427 -5.90 -13.65 5.39
N PHE A 428 -6.07 -13.84 6.72
CA PHE A 428 -7.37 -13.65 7.36
C PHE A 428 -7.55 -12.28 7.99
N ALA A 429 -8.77 -11.74 7.87
CA ALA A 429 -9.19 -10.51 8.53
C ALA A 429 -9.23 -10.67 10.05
N ARG A 430 -8.91 -9.59 10.77
CA ARG A 430 -9.05 -9.46 12.23
C ARG A 430 -9.20 -8.00 12.64
N GLU A 431 -9.72 -7.72 13.83
CA GLU A 431 -9.96 -6.34 14.30
C GLU A 431 -8.68 -5.49 14.41
N SER A 432 -7.54 -6.15 14.64
CA SER A 432 -6.21 -5.50 14.73
C SER A 432 -5.53 -5.30 13.37
N LYS A 433 -6.20 -5.59 12.25
CA LYS A 433 -5.63 -5.51 10.91
C LYS A 433 -6.32 -4.43 10.09
N ARG A 434 -5.55 -3.62 9.37
CA ARG A 434 -6.06 -2.66 8.37
C ARG A 434 -6.75 -3.41 7.21
N GLY A 435 -7.82 -2.86 6.68
CA GLY A 435 -8.49 -3.39 5.49
C GLY A 435 -7.68 -3.23 4.21
N GLY A 436 -8.02 -4.01 3.18
CA GLY A 436 -7.32 -4.11 1.91
C GLY A 436 -6.35 -5.29 1.87
N ALA A 437 -5.55 -5.35 0.81
CA ALA A 437 -4.46 -6.31 0.68
C ALA A 437 -3.18 -5.55 0.31
N TRP A 438 -2.02 -6.11 0.64
CA TRP A 438 -0.72 -5.52 0.30
C TRP A 438 0.43 -6.50 0.45
N MET A 439 1.50 -6.21 -0.27
CA MET A 439 2.83 -6.81 -0.11
C MET A 439 3.79 -5.80 0.50
N SER A 440 4.72 -6.25 1.34
CA SER A 440 5.92 -5.49 1.71
C SER A 440 7.06 -6.43 2.17
N ASN A 441 8.20 -5.84 2.57
CA ASN A 441 9.40 -6.57 2.95
C ASN A 441 9.74 -6.36 4.43
N PHE A 442 10.15 -7.42 5.10
CA PHE A 442 10.93 -7.32 6.36
C PHE A 442 12.41 -7.12 6.06
N VAL A 443 12.91 -7.68 4.95
CA VAL A 443 14.29 -7.53 4.48
C VAL A 443 14.27 -7.33 2.96
N ASN A 444 14.89 -6.26 2.50
CA ASN A 444 15.08 -5.98 1.07
C ASN A 444 16.25 -6.80 0.51
N GLN A 445 16.16 -7.17 -0.75
CA GLN A 445 17.29 -7.76 -1.45
C GLN A 445 18.38 -6.72 -1.72
N SER A 446 19.65 -7.05 -1.45
CA SER A 446 20.80 -6.21 -1.80
C SER A 446 22.07 -7.06 -1.89
N LYS A 447 22.81 -6.93 -2.98
CA LYS A 447 24.14 -7.53 -3.08
C LYS A 447 25.16 -6.79 -2.23
N LEU A 448 25.04 -5.46 -2.11
CA LEU A 448 25.91 -4.62 -1.28
C LEU A 448 25.84 -5.02 0.20
N LEU A 449 24.64 -5.34 0.69
CA LEU A 449 24.40 -5.74 2.07
C LEU A 449 24.40 -7.27 2.24
N ASN A 450 24.58 -8.04 1.16
CA ASN A 450 24.48 -9.49 1.14
C ASN A 450 23.17 -10.01 1.73
N THR A 451 22.06 -9.35 1.43
CA THR A 451 20.72 -9.71 1.92
C THR A 451 19.87 -10.36 0.82
N LYS A 452 19.04 -11.31 1.24
CA LYS A 452 17.98 -11.92 0.43
C LYS A 452 16.62 -11.45 0.93
N PRO A 453 15.58 -11.39 0.07
CA PRO A 453 14.30 -10.83 0.46
C PRO A 453 13.56 -11.71 1.47
N VAL A 454 12.97 -11.06 2.47
CA VAL A 454 11.97 -11.62 3.37
C VAL A 454 10.70 -10.82 3.17
N ILE A 455 9.72 -11.43 2.52
CA ILE A 455 8.52 -10.76 2.00
C ILE A 455 7.29 -11.23 2.76
N TYR A 456 6.34 -10.34 2.97
CA TYR A 456 5.03 -10.70 3.49
C TYR A 456 3.90 -10.16 2.60
N ASN A 457 2.87 -11.01 2.42
CA ASN A 457 1.59 -10.62 1.83
C ASN A 457 0.52 -10.62 2.91
N VAL A 458 -0.33 -9.62 2.90
CA VAL A 458 -1.47 -9.48 3.80
C VAL A 458 -2.74 -9.39 2.99
N CYS A 459 -3.75 -10.20 3.37
CA CYS A 459 -5.11 -10.13 2.84
C CYS A 459 -6.12 -10.00 3.98
N ASN A 460 -7.39 -9.90 3.65
CA ASN A 460 -8.48 -9.77 4.60
C ASN A 460 -9.65 -10.73 4.27
N TYR A 461 -9.33 -12.00 4.00
CA TYR A 461 -10.34 -13.03 3.75
C TYR A 461 -11.10 -13.36 5.03
N VAL A 462 -12.34 -13.80 4.88
CA VAL A 462 -13.15 -14.22 6.02
C VAL A 462 -12.58 -15.51 6.62
N LYS A 463 -12.16 -15.45 7.90
CA LYS A 463 -11.70 -16.64 8.60
C LYS A 463 -12.87 -17.61 8.80
N PRO A 464 -12.79 -18.87 8.34
CA PRO A 464 -13.84 -19.85 8.56
C PRO A 464 -13.94 -20.24 10.04
N ALA A 465 -15.08 -20.79 10.44
CA ALA A 465 -15.20 -21.43 11.74
C ALA A 465 -14.23 -22.62 11.85
N ASP A 466 -13.79 -22.93 13.07
CA ASP A 466 -12.80 -23.97 13.32
C ASP A 466 -13.19 -25.31 12.65
N GLY A 467 -12.23 -25.89 11.92
CA GLY A 467 -12.40 -27.15 11.21
C GLY A 467 -13.02 -27.04 9.81
N ASN A 468 -13.46 -25.84 9.39
CA ASN A 468 -13.93 -25.60 8.04
C ASN A 468 -12.82 -25.04 7.13
N PRO A 469 -12.82 -25.38 5.83
CA PRO A 469 -11.89 -24.81 4.86
C PRO A 469 -12.20 -23.33 4.58
N ALA A 470 -11.19 -22.56 4.29
CA ALA A 470 -11.37 -21.20 3.76
C ALA A 470 -11.66 -21.29 2.25
N LEU A 471 -12.89 -20.98 1.87
CA LEU A 471 -13.33 -20.99 0.48
C LEU A 471 -13.38 -19.57 -0.06
N LEU A 472 -12.60 -19.29 -1.09
CA LEU A 472 -12.45 -17.97 -1.68
C LEU A 472 -13.56 -17.68 -2.70
N THR A 473 -13.95 -16.42 -2.75
CA THR A 473 -14.63 -15.85 -3.92
C THR A 473 -13.66 -15.77 -5.10
N TYR A 474 -14.18 -15.53 -6.30
CA TYR A 474 -13.29 -15.29 -7.45
C TYR A 474 -12.43 -14.03 -7.27
N ASP A 475 -12.98 -12.98 -6.70
CA ASP A 475 -12.26 -11.73 -6.40
C ASP A 475 -11.14 -11.95 -5.37
N GLU A 476 -11.41 -12.70 -4.28
CA GLU A 476 -10.41 -13.07 -3.29
C GLU A 476 -9.30 -13.96 -3.88
N LEU A 477 -9.66 -14.86 -4.79
CA LEU A 477 -8.69 -15.67 -5.54
C LEU A 477 -7.80 -14.80 -6.43
N THR A 478 -8.37 -13.86 -7.15
CA THR A 478 -7.62 -12.92 -8.00
C THR A 478 -6.67 -12.07 -7.15
N THR A 479 -7.14 -11.58 -5.99
CA THR A 479 -6.30 -10.87 -5.01
C THR A 479 -5.12 -11.74 -4.54
N LEU A 480 -5.31 -13.04 -4.33
CA LEU A 480 -4.22 -13.96 -3.94
C LEU A 480 -3.11 -14.02 -5.00
N PHE A 481 -3.50 -14.09 -6.28
CA PHE A 481 -2.55 -14.04 -7.40
C PHE A 481 -1.88 -12.67 -7.51
N HIS A 482 -2.65 -11.58 -7.33
CA HIS A 482 -2.16 -10.20 -7.35
C HIS A 482 -1.03 -9.99 -6.33
N GLU A 483 -1.31 -10.23 -5.06
CA GLU A 483 -0.33 -10.00 -3.99
C GLU A 483 0.92 -10.86 -4.17
N PHE A 484 0.75 -12.08 -4.69
CA PHE A 484 1.90 -12.92 -4.99
C PHE A 484 2.69 -12.43 -6.22
N GLY A 485 2.07 -11.70 -7.14
CA GLY A 485 2.74 -11.01 -8.24
C GLY A 485 3.73 -9.94 -7.74
N HIS A 486 3.33 -9.16 -6.73
CA HIS A 486 4.24 -8.27 -6.01
C HIS A 486 5.37 -9.04 -5.31
N ALA A 487 5.03 -10.16 -4.65
CA ALA A 487 6.05 -11.00 -4.01
C ALA A 487 7.08 -11.53 -5.02
N LEU A 488 6.66 -11.97 -6.20
CA LEU A 488 7.57 -12.37 -7.29
C LEU A 488 8.48 -11.23 -7.75
N HIS A 489 7.95 -10.00 -7.84
CA HIS A 489 8.75 -8.81 -8.15
C HIS A 489 9.85 -8.58 -7.09
N GLY A 490 9.52 -8.78 -5.82
CA GLY A 490 10.51 -8.71 -4.73
C GLY A 490 11.50 -9.89 -4.72
N PHE A 491 11.04 -11.14 -4.95
CA PHE A 491 11.90 -12.32 -4.94
C PHE A 491 12.91 -12.38 -6.09
N PHE A 492 12.51 -11.87 -7.26
CA PHE A 492 13.40 -11.83 -8.42
C PHE A 492 14.29 -10.60 -8.48
N ALA A 493 14.21 -9.73 -7.49
CA ALA A 493 15.14 -8.63 -7.33
C ALA A 493 16.60 -9.11 -7.36
N ASN A 494 17.44 -8.40 -8.10
CA ASN A 494 18.84 -8.81 -8.31
C ASN A 494 19.79 -7.60 -8.34
N GLN A 495 19.46 -6.57 -7.57
CA GLN A 495 20.16 -5.30 -7.54
C GLN A 495 21.38 -5.33 -6.63
N GLN A 496 22.33 -4.45 -6.93
CA GLN A 496 23.46 -4.15 -6.05
C GLN A 496 22.95 -3.42 -4.80
N TYR A 497 21.98 -2.50 -4.96
CA TYR A 497 21.54 -1.57 -3.94
C TYR A 497 20.09 -1.81 -3.52
N ALA A 498 19.83 -1.77 -2.20
CA ALA A 498 18.52 -2.00 -1.62
C ALA A 498 17.48 -0.95 -2.07
N SER A 499 17.90 0.31 -2.21
CA SER A 499 17.05 1.42 -2.64
C SER A 499 16.56 1.33 -4.09
N LEU A 500 17.17 0.48 -4.92
CA LEU A 500 16.75 0.20 -6.30
C LEU A 500 16.04 -1.15 -6.46
N SER A 501 15.87 -1.91 -5.37
CA SER A 501 15.55 -3.32 -5.41
C SER A 501 14.04 -3.60 -5.46
N GLY A 502 13.66 -4.61 -6.25
CA GLY A 502 12.33 -5.18 -6.28
C GLY A 502 11.24 -4.15 -6.53
N THR A 503 10.34 -4.00 -5.57
CA THR A 503 9.18 -3.10 -5.64
C THR A 503 9.51 -1.62 -5.36
N ALA A 504 10.79 -1.25 -5.17
CA ALA A 504 11.24 0.15 -5.06
C ALA A 504 11.24 0.85 -6.43
N VAL A 505 10.11 0.83 -7.12
CA VAL A 505 9.88 1.37 -8.46
C VAL A 505 8.84 2.48 -8.46
N ALA A 506 8.64 3.15 -9.61
CA ALA A 506 7.61 4.17 -9.75
C ALA A 506 6.20 3.63 -9.45
N ARG A 507 5.34 4.46 -8.88
CA ARG A 507 3.98 4.09 -8.48
C ARG A 507 3.16 3.53 -9.64
N ASP A 508 3.26 4.12 -10.82
CA ASP A 508 2.57 3.71 -12.03
C ASP A 508 3.30 2.60 -12.82
N PHE A 509 4.22 1.90 -12.14
CA PHE A 509 4.84 0.67 -12.62
C PHE A 509 4.68 -0.49 -11.61
N VAL A 510 4.57 -0.20 -10.31
CA VAL A 510 4.62 -1.21 -9.24
C VAL A 510 3.48 -2.23 -9.33
N GLU A 511 2.29 -1.83 -9.79
CA GLU A 511 1.12 -2.72 -9.94
C GLU A 511 1.16 -3.56 -11.24
N PHE A 512 2.07 -3.29 -12.15
CA PHE A 512 2.15 -4.05 -13.41
C PHE A 512 2.46 -5.53 -13.19
N PRO A 513 3.47 -5.94 -12.39
CA PRO A 513 3.73 -7.35 -12.11
C PRO A 513 2.60 -8.06 -11.36
N SER A 514 1.94 -7.38 -10.43
CA SER A 514 0.84 -7.95 -9.64
C SER A 514 -0.40 -8.20 -10.49
N GLN A 515 -0.88 -7.20 -11.22
CA GLN A 515 -2.00 -7.33 -12.14
C GLN A 515 -1.74 -8.33 -13.27
N PHE A 516 -0.48 -8.39 -13.75
CA PHE A 516 -0.09 -9.40 -14.73
C PHE A 516 -0.26 -10.82 -14.18
N ASN A 517 0.07 -11.04 -12.91
CA ASN A 517 -0.03 -12.36 -12.29
C ASN A 517 -1.48 -12.84 -12.11
N GLU A 518 -2.47 -11.96 -12.09
CA GLU A 518 -3.90 -12.27 -12.03
C GLU A 518 -4.38 -13.12 -13.21
N HIS A 519 -3.80 -12.92 -14.41
CA HIS A 519 -4.18 -13.66 -15.61
C HIS A 519 -4.02 -15.18 -15.47
N TRP A 520 -3.16 -15.62 -14.58
CA TRP A 520 -2.91 -17.05 -14.37
C TRP A 520 -4.00 -17.73 -13.57
N ALA A 521 -4.85 -17.00 -12.84
CA ALA A 521 -5.92 -17.58 -12.04
C ALA A 521 -6.89 -18.43 -12.88
N LEU A 522 -7.28 -17.98 -14.07
CA LEU A 522 -8.16 -18.72 -14.99
C LEU A 522 -7.42 -19.35 -16.18
N TYR A 523 -6.09 -19.36 -16.17
CA TYR A 523 -5.34 -20.02 -17.23
C TYR A 523 -5.61 -21.53 -17.22
N PRO A 524 -5.98 -22.18 -18.34
CA PRO A 524 -6.52 -23.53 -18.33
C PRO A 524 -5.67 -24.56 -17.61
N ASP A 525 -4.35 -24.54 -17.81
CA ASP A 525 -3.45 -25.53 -17.21
C ASP A 525 -3.24 -25.29 -15.70
N ILE A 526 -3.30 -24.03 -15.26
CA ILE A 526 -3.22 -23.68 -13.84
C ILE A 526 -4.55 -24.05 -13.16
N LEU A 527 -5.66 -23.65 -13.75
CA LEU A 527 -7.00 -23.90 -13.20
C LEU A 527 -7.25 -25.41 -13.01
N LYS A 528 -6.87 -26.26 -13.97
CA LYS A 528 -6.98 -27.72 -13.85
C LYS A 528 -6.21 -28.28 -12.65
N ASN A 529 -5.11 -27.65 -12.26
CA ASN A 529 -4.25 -28.15 -11.19
C ASN A 529 -4.81 -27.87 -9.80
N TYR A 530 -5.49 -26.72 -9.60
CA TYR A 530 -5.95 -26.33 -8.26
C TYR A 530 -7.48 -26.28 -8.08
N ALA A 531 -8.25 -26.04 -9.15
CA ALA A 531 -9.69 -25.88 -9.01
C ALA A 531 -10.40 -27.24 -8.85
N VAL A 532 -10.26 -27.81 -7.65
CA VAL A 532 -10.87 -29.08 -7.25
C VAL A 532 -11.79 -28.87 -6.05
N HIS A 533 -12.97 -29.49 -6.09
CA HIS A 533 -13.94 -29.36 -5.00
C HIS A 533 -13.37 -29.88 -3.68
N TYR A 534 -13.41 -29.06 -2.63
CA TYR A 534 -12.71 -29.33 -1.36
C TYR A 534 -13.12 -30.65 -0.68
N GLN A 535 -14.37 -31.12 -0.85
CA GLN A 535 -14.88 -32.39 -0.29
C GLN A 535 -14.72 -33.55 -1.29
N THR A 536 -15.29 -33.41 -2.48
CA THR A 536 -15.39 -34.53 -3.46
C THR A 536 -14.09 -34.77 -4.22
N LYS A 537 -13.15 -33.83 -4.19
CA LYS A 537 -11.90 -33.82 -4.95
C LYS A 537 -12.09 -33.91 -6.47
N GLN A 538 -13.30 -33.67 -6.96
CA GLN A 538 -13.59 -33.58 -8.39
C GLN A 538 -13.10 -32.23 -8.94
N PRO A 539 -12.53 -32.21 -10.14
CA PRO A 539 -12.17 -30.96 -10.79
C PRO A 539 -13.40 -30.10 -11.09
N ILE A 540 -13.20 -28.80 -11.19
CA ILE A 540 -14.27 -27.87 -11.59
C ILE A 540 -14.82 -28.29 -12.97
N PRO A 541 -16.15 -28.41 -13.16
CA PRO A 541 -16.74 -28.75 -14.45
C PRO A 541 -16.41 -27.74 -15.54
N GLN A 542 -16.12 -28.19 -16.76
CA GLN A 542 -15.85 -27.29 -17.89
C GLN A 542 -17.00 -26.31 -18.12
N ALA A 543 -18.24 -26.75 -17.99
CA ALA A 543 -19.42 -25.91 -18.12
C ALA A 543 -19.41 -24.72 -17.12
N LEU A 544 -18.89 -24.93 -15.91
CA LEU A 544 -18.78 -23.87 -14.91
C LEU A 544 -17.65 -22.89 -15.28
N ILE A 545 -16.52 -23.39 -15.79
CA ILE A 545 -15.42 -22.54 -16.31
C ILE A 545 -15.92 -21.66 -17.47
N ASP A 546 -16.71 -22.24 -18.38
CA ASP A 546 -17.27 -21.51 -19.53
C ASP A 546 -18.25 -20.42 -19.08
N LYS A 547 -19.03 -20.67 -18.03
CA LYS A 547 -19.90 -19.66 -17.40
C LYS A 547 -19.08 -18.53 -16.76
N ILE A 548 -18.01 -18.84 -16.03
CA ILE A 548 -17.12 -17.85 -15.43
C ILE A 548 -16.52 -16.95 -16.52
N LYS A 549 -15.95 -17.55 -17.57
CA LYS A 549 -15.37 -16.80 -18.69
C LYS A 549 -16.40 -15.94 -19.42
N LYS A 550 -17.61 -16.45 -19.63
CA LYS A 550 -18.68 -15.69 -20.27
C LYS A 550 -19.17 -14.53 -19.41
N ALA A 551 -19.10 -14.67 -18.09
CA ALA A 551 -19.47 -13.62 -17.14
C ALA A 551 -18.34 -12.62 -16.85
N SER A 552 -17.10 -12.84 -17.31
CA SER A 552 -15.92 -12.03 -16.95
C SER A 552 -16.01 -10.55 -17.34
N THR A 553 -16.84 -10.21 -18.33
CA THR A 553 -17.06 -8.80 -18.73
C THR A 553 -18.39 -8.24 -18.21
N PHE A 554 -19.10 -9.00 -17.34
CA PHE A 554 -20.32 -8.56 -16.70
C PHE A 554 -20.01 -7.56 -15.59
N ASN A 555 -20.80 -6.50 -15.48
CA ASN A 555 -20.66 -5.45 -14.48
C ASN A 555 -19.34 -4.64 -14.55
N GLU A 556 -18.59 -4.78 -15.64
CA GLU A 556 -17.32 -4.07 -15.84
C GLU A 556 -17.51 -2.57 -16.09
N GLY A 557 -18.67 -2.14 -16.57
CA GLY A 557 -19.05 -0.74 -16.63
C GLY A 557 -19.10 -0.11 -15.24
N TYR A 558 -19.74 -0.78 -14.28
CA TYR A 558 -19.77 -0.36 -12.88
C TYR A 558 -18.36 -0.38 -12.27
N ALA A 559 -17.70 -1.55 -12.29
CA ALA A 559 -16.42 -1.77 -11.63
C ALA A 559 -15.35 -0.78 -12.12
N PHE A 560 -15.28 -0.54 -13.43
CA PHE A 560 -14.28 0.36 -13.97
C PHE A 560 -14.62 1.85 -13.76
N THR A 561 -15.92 2.21 -13.80
CA THR A 561 -16.37 3.58 -13.53
C THR A 561 -16.13 3.99 -12.07
N GLU A 562 -16.39 3.12 -11.09
CA GLU A 562 -16.14 3.44 -9.67
C GLU A 562 -14.65 3.70 -9.38
N VAL A 563 -13.74 2.94 -10.03
CA VAL A 563 -12.30 3.09 -9.86
C VAL A 563 -11.78 4.34 -10.59
N LEU A 564 -12.25 4.60 -11.83
CA LEU A 564 -11.95 5.84 -12.55
C LEU A 564 -12.43 7.08 -11.79
N ALA A 565 -13.59 7.01 -11.15
CA ALA A 565 -14.10 8.10 -10.31
C ALA A 565 -13.20 8.37 -9.11
N ALA A 566 -12.73 7.31 -8.42
CA ALA A 566 -11.77 7.44 -7.32
C ALA A 566 -10.42 8.02 -7.79
N SER A 567 -9.88 7.53 -8.91
CA SER A 567 -8.62 8.03 -9.49
C SER A 567 -8.72 9.49 -9.93
N ASN A 568 -9.87 9.87 -10.45
CA ASN A 568 -10.11 11.27 -10.80
C ASN A 568 -10.24 12.16 -9.56
N LEU A 569 -10.91 11.70 -8.50
CA LEU A 569 -10.96 12.44 -7.23
C LEU A 569 -9.56 12.69 -6.67
N ASP A 570 -8.69 11.69 -6.70
CA ASP A 570 -7.30 11.83 -6.30
C ASP A 570 -6.60 12.95 -7.10
N LEU A 571 -6.70 12.91 -8.43
CA LEU A 571 -6.09 13.93 -9.29
C LEU A 571 -6.67 15.33 -9.01
N GLN A 572 -7.99 15.46 -8.82
CA GLN A 572 -8.62 16.74 -8.52
C GLN A 572 -8.19 17.30 -7.16
N TRP A 573 -8.08 16.48 -6.10
CA TRP A 573 -7.58 16.89 -4.80
C TRP A 573 -6.12 17.38 -4.85
N HIS A 574 -5.30 16.82 -5.73
CA HIS A 574 -3.87 17.11 -5.80
C HIS A 574 -3.48 18.10 -6.93
N THR A 575 -4.46 18.58 -7.69
CA THR A 575 -4.26 19.66 -8.66
C THR A 575 -4.80 21.02 -8.18
N ILE A 576 -5.27 21.11 -6.92
CA ILE A 576 -5.71 22.39 -6.34
C ILE A 576 -4.52 23.35 -6.15
N PRO A 577 -4.68 24.66 -6.42
CA PRO A 577 -3.73 25.71 -6.06
C PRO A 577 -3.57 25.88 -4.54
N ALA A 578 -2.45 26.46 -4.11
CA ALA A 578 -2.09 26.63 -2.70
C ALA A 578 -3.00 27.59 -1.92
N ASP A 579 -3.75 28.45 -2.60
CA ASP A 579 -4.72 29.42 -2.06
C ASP A 579 -6.17 28.94 -2.10
N THR A 580 -6.40 27.69 -2.52
CA THR A 580 -7.75 27.12 -2.63
C THR A 580 -8.43 27.03 -1.25
N ILE A 581 -9.70 27.46 -1.18
CA ILE A 581 -10.55 27.28 -0.01
C ILE A 581 -11.60 26.22 -0.33
N ILE A 582 -11.58 25.10 0.40
CA ILE A 582 -12.58 24.04 0.29
C ILE A 582 -13.48 24.09 1.52
N SER A 583 -14.70 24.60 1.33
CA SER A 583 -15.68 24.71 2.40
C SER A 583 -16.32 23.35 2.73
N ASN A 584 -16.69 22.59 1.71
CA ASN A 584 -17.41 21.32 1.85
C ASN A 584 -16.76 20.23 0.97
N VAL A 585 -16.47 19.07 1.58
CA VAL A 585 -15.83 17.93 0.89
C VAL A 585 -16.79 17.29 -0.10
N ASN A 586 -18.06 17.15 0.24
CA ASN A 586 -19.06 16.51 -0.61
C ASN A 586 -19.37 17.33 -1.87
N ASP A 587 -19.42 18.67 -1.74
CA ASP A 587 -19.57 19.58 -2.88
C ASP A 587 -18.35 19.54 -3.79
N PHE A 588 -17.15 19.43 -3.21
CA PHE A 588 -15.92 19.26 -3.98
C PHE A 588 -15.94 17.95 -4.77
N GLU A 589 -16.25 16.82 -4.12
CA GLU A 589 -16.36 15.50 -4.78
C GLU A 589 -17.34 15.56 -5.96
N LYS A 590 -18.54 16.06 -5.72
CA LYS A 590 -19.57 16.18 -6.74
C LYS A 590 -19.10 17.01 -7.92
N THR A 591 -18.57 18.20 -7.67
CA THR A 591 -18.09 19.12 -8.72
C THR A 591 -16.95 18.49 -9.53
N ALA A 592 -16.00 17.81 -8.87
CA ALA A 592 -14.88 17.14 -9.50
C ALA A 592 -15.34 16.02 -10.44
N LEU A 593 -16.30 15.21 -10.01
CA LEU A 593 -16.84 14.11 -10.82
C LEU A 593 -17.77 14.58 -11.94
N GLU A 594 -18.59 15.63 -11.72
CA GLU A 594 -19.42 16.22 -12.75
C GLU A 594 -18.56 16.79 -13.90
N LYS A 595 -17.51 17.53 -13.55
CA LYS A 595 -16.56 18.12 -14.52
C LYS A 595 -15.92 17.11 -15.45
N THR A 596 -15.75 15.87 -15.01
CA THR A 596 -15.06 14.81 -15.75
C THR A 596 -15.99 13.75 -16.32
N GLY A 597 -17.31 13.90 -16.13
CA GLY A 597 -18.33 12.98 -16.63
C GLY A 597 -18.46 11.68 -15.82
N LEU A 598 -17.84 11.63 -14.65
CA LEU A 598 -17.81 10.47 -13.75
C LEU A 598 -18.87 10.54 -12.63
N TRP A 599 -19.68 11.60 -12.57
CA TRP A 599 -20.83 11.66 -11.66
C TRP A 599 -21.98 10.79 -12.20
N VAL A 600 -22.01 9.52 -11.80
CA VAL A 600 -23.07 8.58 -12.11
C VAL A 600 -23.75 8.20 -10.79
N LYS A 601 -25.04 8.60 -10.63
CA LYS A 601 -25.76 8.47 -9.36
C LYS A 601 -25.76 7.04 -8.80
N GLU A 602 -25.93 6.08 -9.67
CA GLU A 602 -26.04 4.66 -9.33
C GLU A 602 -24.67 3.98 -9.16
N VAL A 603 -23.57 4.64 -9.61
CA VAL A 603 -22.19 4.15 -9.56
C VAL A 603 -21.33 5.15 -8.79
N PRO A 604 -21.35 5.09 -7.46
CA PRO A 604 -20.51 5.96 -6.64
C PRO A 604 -19.03 5.63 -6.82
N PRO A 605 -18.11 6.58 -6.54
CA PRO A 605 -16.69 6.29 -6.57
C PRO A 605 -16.34 5.18 -5.56
N ARG A 606 -15.35 4.36 -5.88
CA ARG A 606 -14.89 3.27 -5.00
C ARG A 606 -14.52 3.75 -3.59
N TYR A 607 -14.01 4.96 -3.49
CA TYR A 607 -13.70 5.65 -2.24
C TYR A 607 -14.24 7.06 -2.27
N ARG A 608 -14.90 7.46 -1.18
CA ARG A 608 -15.12 8.87 -0.87
C ARG A 608 -13.86 9.45 -0.24
N SER A 609 -13.67 10.74 -0.37
CA SER A 609 -12.52 11.44 0.22
C SER A 609 -12.39 11.17 1.72
N SER A 610 -13.49 11.10 2.46
CA SER A 610 -13.52 10.91 3.91
C SER A 610 -12.92 9.58 4.40
N TYR A 611 -12.82 8.56 3.54
CA TYR A 611 -12.20 7.26 3.87
C TYR A 611 -11.20 6.77 2.83
N PHE A 612 -10.64 7.67 2.02
CA PHE A 612 -9.68 7.34 0.98
C PHE A 612 -8.25 7.27 1.55
N ALA A 613 -7.99 6.22 2.35
CA ALA A 613 -6.70 6.00 3.01
C ALA A 613 -5.51 6.02 2.05
N HIS A 614 -5.65 5.42 0.85
CA HIS A 614 -4.57 5.39 -0.14
C HIS A 614 -3.96 6.77 -0.39
N ILE A 615 -4.81 7.79 -0.57
CA ILE A 615 -4.34 9.13 -0.96
C ILE A 615 -4.10 10.07 0.24
N PHE A 616 -4.78 9.87 1.37
CA PHE A 616 -4.65 10.75 2.54
C PHE A 616 -3.80 10.18 3.67
N GLY A 617 -3.40 8.90 3.62
CA GLY A 617 -2.58 8.28 4.65
C GLY A 617 -1.73 7.11 4.17
N GLY A 618 -1.78 6.78 2.86
CA GLY A 618 -1.10 5.61 2.28
C GLY A 618 -0.04 5.92 1.21
N GLY A 619 0.30 7.21 1.00
CA GLY A 619 1.37 7.58 0.05
C GLY A 619 0.97 7.56 -1.44
N TYR A 620 -0.32 7.38 -1.77
CA TYR A 620 -0.83 7.41 -3.16
C TYR A 620 -1.35 8.79 -3.60
N GLY A 621 -1.01 9.87 -2.91
CA GLY A 621 -1.44 11.21 -3.31
C GLY A 621 -0.99 11.57 -4.72
N ALA A 622 -1.95 11.90 -5.61
CA ALA A 622 -1.80 12.05 -7.06
C ALA A 622 -1.32 10.78 -7.78
N GLY A 623 -1.46 9.60 -7.16
CA GLY A 623 -0.91 8.34 -7.66
C GLY A 623 -1.94 7.21 -7.82
N TYR A 624 -3.23 7.43 -7.52
CA TYR A 624 -4.23 6.35 -7.59
C TYR A 624 -4.56 5.93 -9.04
N TYR A 625 -4.30 6.78 -10.04
CA TYR A 625 -4.40 6.45 -11.46
C TYR A 625 -3.50 5.27 -11.87
N SER A 626 -2.48 4.98 -11.08
CA SER A 626 -1.50 3.93 -11.36
C SER A 626 -2.12 2.57 -11.63
N TYR A 627 -3.21 2.22 -10.94
CA TYR A 627 -3.93 0.96 -11.15
C TYR A 627 -4.43 0.79 -12.59
N GLN A 628 -5.03 1.82 -13.18
CA GLN A 628 -5.52 1.76 -14.57
C GLN A 628 -4.37 1.89 -15.57
N TRP A 629 -3.35 2.66 -15.22
CA TRP A 629 -2.15 2.81 -16.04
C TRP A 629 -1.41 1.48 -16.17
N THR A 630 -1.16 0.80 -15.05
CA THR A 630 -0.49 -0.49 -15.03
C THR A 630 -1.35 -1.61 -15.58
N GLU A 631 -2.68 -1.52 -15.46
CA GLU A 631 -3.60 -2.43 -16.10
C GLU A 631 -3.52 -2.38 -17.63
N MET A 632 -3.31 -1.19 -18.20
CA MET A 632 -2.99 -1.06 -19.63
C MET A 632 -1.70 -1.80 -19.99
N LEU A 633 -0.62 -1.60 -19.20
CA LEU A 633 0.66 -2.32 -19.40
C LEU A 633 0.46 -3.83 -19.30
N CYS A 634 -0.29 -4.26 -18.30
CA CYS A 634 -0.58 -5.66 -17.99
C CYS A 634 -1.28 -6.38 -19.15
N HIS A 635 -2.40 -5.83 -19.63
CA HIS A 635 -3.17 -6.46 -20.70
C HIS A 635 -2.40 -6.49 -22.03
N ASP A 636 -1.62 -5.45 -22.36
CA ASP A 636 -0.77 -5.47 -23.56
C ASP A 636 0.41 -6.44 -23.42
N ALA A 637 0.98 -6.57 -22.20
CA ALA A 637 2.01 -7.57 -21.92
C ALA A 637 1.44 -9.01 -21.96
N TYR A 638 0.23 -9.23 -21.43
CA TYR A 638 -0.42 -10.53 -21.51
C TYR A 638 -0.76 -10.92 -22.96
N GLN A 639 -1.17 -9.98 -23.78
CA GLN A 639 -1.35 -10.19 -25.22
C GLN A 639 -0.02 -10.67 -25.87
N TRP A 640 1.13 -10.14 -25.44
CA TRP A 640 2.43 -10.66 -25.92
C TRP A 640 2.62 -12.14 -25.57
N PHE A 641 2.24 -12.56 -24.33
CA PHE A 641 2.29 -13.99 -23.97
C PHE A 641 1.39 -14.83 -24.87
N GLU A 642 0.15 -14.41 -25.14
CA GLU A 642 -0.77 -15.11 -26.06
C GLU A 642 -0.18 -15.23 -27.48
N GLU A 643 0.42 -14.16 -28.00
CA GLU A 643 1.10 -14.12 -29.31
C GLU A 643 2.32 -15.05 -29.36
N ASN A 644 2.94 -15.41 -28.23
CA ASN A 644 4.17 -16.17 -28.14
C ASN A 644 4.02 -17.52 -27.44
N GLY A 645 2.82 -18.13 -27.44
CA GLY A 645 2.57 -19.48 -26.94
C GLY A 645 2.16 -19.59 -25.48
N GLY A 646 1.81 -18.49 -24.83
CA GLY A 646 1.21 -18.45 -23.50
C GLY A 646 2.16 -18.81 -22.38
N LEU A 647 1.68 -19.64 -21.45
CA LEU A 647 2.40 -20.05 -20.24
C LEU A 647 3.53 -21.02 -20.57
N THR A 648 4.70 -20.49 -20.86
CA THR A 648 5.93 -21.28 -21.09
C THR A 648 7.06 -20.80 -20.20
N ARG A 649 8.01 -21.69 -19.90
CA ARG A 649 9.23 -21.38 -19.12
C ARG A 649 10.06 -20.27 -19.81
N ALA A 650 10.12 -20.27 -21.14
CA ALA A 650 10.86 -19.28 -21.92
C ALA A 650 10.23 -17.89 -21.81
N ASN A 651 8.89 -17.79 -21.91
CA ASN A 651 8.17 -16.53 -21.76
C ASN A 651 8.27 -15.98 -20.32
N GLY A 652 8.13 -16.87 -19.33
CA GLY A 652 8.34 -16.50 -17.92
C GLY A 652 9.76 -16.00 -17.66
N GLN A 653 10.79 -16.68 -18.21
CA GLN A 653 12.16 -16.22 -18.06
C GLN A 653 12.39 -14.85 -18.70
N ARG A 654 11.84 -14.60 -19.89
CA ARG A 654 11.92 -13.29 -20.54
C ARG A 654 11.28 -12.18 -19.68
N PHE A 655 10.11 -12.46 -19.11
CA PHE A 655 9.42 -11.50 -18.22
C PHE A 655 10.22 -11.25 -16.95
N ARG A 656 10.77 -12.31 -16.35
CA ARG A 656 11.66 -12.21 -15.20
C ARG A 656 12.90 -11.36 -15.52
N ASP A 657 13.58 -11.64 -16.62
CA ASP A 657 14.86 -10.99 -16.97
C ASP A 657 14.70 -9.53 -17.37
N LEU A 658 13.60 -9.17 -18.03
CA LEU A 658 13.40 -7.83 -18.58
C LEU A 658 12.52 -6.92 -17.71
N ILE A 659 11.71 -7.50 -16.80
CA ILE A 659 10.78 -6.75 -15.93
C ILE A 659 11.08 -7.03 -14.45
N LEU A 660 10.82 -8.26 -13.96
CA LEU A 660 10.78 -8.55 -12.52
C LEU A 660 12.14 -8.38 -11.83
N SER A 661 13.24 -8.64 -12.53
CA SER A 661 14.59 -8.56 -11.95
C SER A 661 15.23 -7.17 -12.07
N LYS A 662 14.54 -6.19 -12.64
CA LYS A 662 15.16 -4.89 -12.96
C LYS A 662 15.04 -3.86 -11.84
N GLY A 663 14.00 -3.92 -11.01
CA GLY A 663 13.77 -2.88 -10.02
C GLY A 663 13.80 -1.47 -10.64
N ASN A 664 14.42 -0.52 -9.95
CA ASN A 664 14.56 0.87 -10.41
C ASN A 664 15.93 1.15 -11.06
N THR A 665 16.46 0.22 -11.87
CA THR A 665 17.80 0.35 -12.46
C THR A 665 17.80 1.02 -13.82
N MET A 666 16.65 1.26 -14.42
CA MET A 666 16.51 1.89 -15.73
C MET A 666 15.16 2.61 -15.90
N ASP A 667 15.04 3.40 -16.98
CA ASP A 667 13.77 4.04 -17.35
C ASP A 667 12.68 3.00 -17.66
N TYR A 668 11.48 3.17 -17.11
CA TYR A 668 10.38 2.20 -17.20
C TYR A 668 9.80 2.07 -18.61
N GLU A 669 9.79 3.14 -19.41
CA GLU A 669 9.35 3.08 -20.81
C GLU A 669 10.33 2.22 -21.63
N LYS A 670 11.65 2.40 -21.42
CA LYS A 670 12.67 1.56 -22.04
C LYS A 670 12.60 0.11 -21.56
N MET A 671 12.34 -0.10 -20.28
CA MET A 671 12.15 -1.43 -19.70
C MET A 671 10.98 -2.16 -20.36
N TYR A 672 9.83 -1.51 -20.45
CA TYR A 672 8.63 -2.05 -21.09
C TYR A 672 8.86 -2.31 -22.60
N LEU A 673 9.46 -1.34 -23.30
CA LEU A 673 9.79 -1.47 -24.72
C LEU A 673 10.74 -2.65 -24.99
N SER A 674 11.72 -2.89 -24.12
CA SER A 674 12.63 -4.03 -24.22
C SER A 674 11.92 -5.38 -24.11
N PHE A 675 10.87 -5.43 -23.30
CA PHE A 675 10.02 -6.63 -23.14
C PHE A 675 9.04 -6.76 -24.32
N ARG A 676 8.22 -5.72 -24.58
CA ARG A 676 7.08 -5.76 -25.51
C ARG A 676 7.50 -5.58 -26.99
N GLY A 677 8.57 -4.84 -27.23
CA GLY A 677 9.03 -4.45 -28.57
C GLY A 677 8.30 -3.25 -29.17
N LYS A 678 7.31 -2.69 -28.50
CA LYS A 678 6.54 -1.49 -28.85
C LYS A 678 6.01 -0.77 -27.63
N ALA A 679 5.55 0.46 -27.77
CA ALA A 679 4.85 1.18 -26.71
C ALA A 679 3.53 0.47 -26.32
N PRO A 680 3.08 0.61 -25.05
CA PRO A 680 1.84 -0.02 -24.60
C PRO A 680 0.63 0.53 -25.36
N ALA A 681 -0.37 -0.31 -25.58
CA ALA A 681 -1.62 0.03 -26.25
C ALA A 681 -2.81 -0.10 -25.27
N ILE A 682 -3.79 0.79 -25.41
CA ILE A 682 -5.00 0.81 -24.56
C ILE A 682 -6.03 -0.24 -25.01
N GLU A 683 -5.99 -0.68 -26.28
CA GLU A 683 -6.96 -1.60 -26.86
C GLU A 683 -7.10 -2.94 -26.15
N PRO A 684 -6.00 -3.60 -25.70
CA PRO A 684 -6.12 -4.85 -24.92
C PRO A 684 -6.88 -4.67 -23.61
N LEU A 685 -6.70 -3.56 -22.89
CA LEU A 685 -7.47 -3.20 -21.69
C LEU A 685 -8.96 -3.04 -22.01
N LEU A 686 -9.30 -2.23 -23.01
CA LEU A 686 -10.69 -2.00 -23.40
C LEU A 686 -11.40 -3.32 -23.80
N LYS A 687 -10.71 -4.20 -24.52
CA LYS A 687 -11.22 -5.52 -24.90
C LYS A 687 -11.41 -6.42 -23.67
N ALA A 688 -10.45 -6.50 -22.78
CA ALA A 688 -10.53 -7.33 -21.58
C ALA A 688 -11.71 -6.94 -20.69
N ARG A 689 -11.98 -5.64 -20.57
CA ARG A 689 -13.14 -5.14 -19.84
C ARG A 689 -14.43 -5.09 -20.64
N GLY A 690 -14.44 -5.59 -21.88
CA GLY A 690 -15.64 -5.57 -22.73
C GLY A 690 -16.19 -4.16 -22.99
N LEU A 691 -15.29 -3.17 -23.07
CA LEU A 691 -15.62 -1.76 -23.34
C LEU A 691 -15.49 -1.41 -24.83
N LYS A 692 -14.95 -2.34 -25.64
CA LYS A 692 -14.77 -2.21 -27.10
C LYS A 692 -15.23 -3.47 -27.80
#